data_40a0985609ab48680496bff932cfc75d
#
_entry.id   40a0985609ab48680496bff932cfc75d
#
_cell.length_a   1.000
_cell.length_b   1.000
_cell.length_c   1.000
_cell.angle_alpha   90.00
_cell.angle_beta   90.00
_cell.angle_gamma   90.00
#
_symmetry.space_group_name_H-M   'P 1'
#
loop_
_entity.id
_entity.type
_entity.pdbx_description
1 polymer ?
#
loop_
_entity_poly.entity_id
_entity_poly.type
_entity_poly.pdbx_seq_one_letter_code
_entity_poly.pdbx_strand_id
1 'polypeptide(L)'
;MRHGLMPGRGEGRPGAATKIARLAAMGAAAGVLVAGIALPAVGGVGFGVISAANEVNLKPEDLTEPPPAEVTIVQDADGNEIARFYEEYREVVKLDEVAEIMKTAIVSIEDYRFYRHGAIDIEGTIRAFARNVQAGGVSQGGSSITQQYVKQVLLNSAGTDSDKNKALEASYARKLNELRYAMAVEQKYSKDEILEKYLNIAYFGAGAYGVEAAARRFFGVEADALTLPQAATLAGAVQDPNATDPNLGRKQRERMLDRRNVVLDRMAELGEITSAEAAEAKATRLGYKGTALPGGCEASDHPYFCIYVRNEILNNPDFGETTEAREAFLNRGGLTIKTTIDPEAQAAADRAIRKWVSPSDDPVAAEALVQPGTGAIKAMAASRTYGRSKARNEISYNLVADAAHGGAIGFQAGSTFKTFTLINALQKGMKVDDGFTVGEGYRASGYPAFKNCKGENVGDPAHTVTNDEGSPGWKTLRTGTWGSVNTFFMTLEQRVGLCDTVKTAKSLGIHRSDGAKLQEYETFTLGINEMDPVTVANAYAAIGARGTYCAPMAITRITDRYGEVTDFTPKCRQALDPEVADAAADVLSGVFTQGTMRGVGGLGRDAAGKTGTTDDYATAWFAGFTPDLAGAVSLGDPRGSRDHKLSGVTIGGRYYGAVLGASIPGPIWRDTMLAALRNVEPASFTPIDSARFGGCDQDCRPAPPTPPALPTPSPSDDDGTTEVDGLDGPDGGDGGGPDAPLGQDGG
;
A
#
# COMPACT_ATOMS: atom_id res chain seq x y z
N MET A 1 -46.48 -64.44 56.22
CA MET A 1 -46.94 -65.83 56.25
C MET A 1 -46.97 -66.44 54.89
N ARG A 2 -46.22 -67.54 54.67
CA ARG A 2 -46.38 -68.65 53.71
C ARG A 2 -46.74 -68.33 52.22
N HIS A 3 -45.76 -68.46 51.32
CA HIS A 3 -45.43 -69.69 50.58
C HIS A 3 -46.39 -70.05 49.44
N GLY A 4 -45.86 -70.16 48.27
CA GLY A 4 -46.38 -70.86 47.14
C GLY A 4 -45.37 -70.85 45.94
N LEU A 5 -44.45 -71.85 46.00
CA LEU A 5 -43.63 -72.21 44.84
C LEU A 5 -44.49 -72.94 43.79
N MET A 6 -44.30 -72.56 42.47
CA MET A 6 -44.66 -73.42 41.36
C MET A 6 -43.49 -73.69 40.44
N PRO A 7 -43.32 -74.85 39.84
CA PRO A 7 -42.11 -75.34 39.24
C PRO A 7 -41.90 -74.85 37.80
N GLY A 8 -40.60 -74.67 37.45
CA GLY A 8 -40.14 -74.26 36.16
C GLY A 8 -40.36 -75.27 35.06
N ARG A 9 -40.83 -74.78 33.89
CA ARG A 9 -40.75 -75.50 32.64
C ARG A 9 -39.39 -75.20 31.97
N GLY A 10 -38.59 -76.25 31.77
CA GLY A 10 -37.37 -76.21 31.03
C GLY A 10 -37.61 -75.92 29.53
N GLU A 11 -37.16 -74.74 29.07
CA GLU A 11 -37.06 -74.47 27.65
C GLU A 11 -35.78 -75.12 27.10
N GLY A 12 -36.00 -76.16 26.25
CA GLY A 12 -34.91 -76.76 25.49
C GLY A 12 -34.24 -75.74 24.55
N ARG A 13 -32.93 -75.58 24.70
CA ARG A 13 -32.12 -74.80 23.79
C ARG A 13 -32.24 -75.31 22.34
N PRO A 14 -32.62 -74.46 21.36
CA PRO A 14 -32.71 -74.91 19.97
C PRO A 14 -31.35 -75.34 19.45
N GLY A 15 -31.31 -76.48 18.74
CA GLY A 15 -30.08 -77.08 18.20
C GLY A 15 -29.40 -76.16 17.16
N ALA A 16 -28.14 -76.40 16.92
CA ALA A 16 -27.32 -75.62 16.02
C ALA A 16 -27.93 -75.44 14.61
N ALA A 17 -28.58 -76.48 14.11
CA ALA A 17 -29.27 -76.46 12.81
C ALA A 17 -30.46 -75.45 12.76
N THR A 18 -31.22 -75.28 13.85
CA THR A 18 -32.33 -74.34 13.96
C THR A 18 -31.82 -72.92 14.08
N LYS A 19 -30.66 -72.70 14.66
CA LYS A 19 -30.00 -71.36 14.71
C LYS A 19 -29.45 -70.97 13.35
N ILE A 20 -28.83 -71.88 12.62
CA ILE A 20 -28.34 -71.63 11.27
C ILE A 20 -29.49 -71.36 10.30
N ALA A 21 -30.62 -72.13 10.39
CA ALA A 21 -31.81 -71.87 9.57
C ALA A 21 -32.47 -70.53 9.89
N ARG A 22 -32.51 -70.09 11.15
CA ARG A 22 -33.00 -68.76 11.56
C ARG A 22 -32.08 -67.64 11.09
N LEU A 23 -30.77 -67.80 11.16
CA LEU A 23 -29.77 -66.86 10.63
C LEU A 23 -29.84 -66.74 9.09
N ALA A 24 -30.00 -67.84 8.40
CA ALA A 24 -30.21 -67.88 6.93
C ALA A 24 -31.53 -67.22 6.52
N ALA A 25 -32.63 -67.47 7.26
CA ALA A 25 -33.92 -66.84 7.02
C ALA A 25 -33.91 -65.32 7.34
N MET A 26 -33.24 -64.90 8.40
CA MET A 26 -33.02 -63.49 8.72
C MET A 26 -32.12 -62.82 7.69
N GLY A 27 -31.06 -63.46 7.21
CA GLY A 27 -30.20 -62.95 6.15
C GLY A 27 -30.94 -62.84 4.80
N ALA A 28 -31.82 -63.78 4.45
CA ALA A 28 -32.67 -63.72 3.26
C ALA A 28 -33.73 -62.65 3.39
N ALA A 29 -34.39 -62.52 4.57
CA ALA A 29 -35.38 -61.44 4.83
C ALA A 29 -34.73 -60.07 4.83
N ALA A 30 -33.55 -59.91 5.40
CA ALA A 30 -32.76 -58.66 5.36
C ALA A 30 -32.30 -58.34 3.92
N GLY A 31 -31.87 -59.36 3.14
CA GLY A 31 -31.54 -59.21 1.73
C GLY A 31 -32.72 -58.80 0.86
N VAL A 32 -33.92 -59.39 1.07
CA VAL A 32 -35.16 -59.01 0.36
C VAL A 32 -35.63 -57.62 0.79
N LEU A 33 -35.50 -57.23 2.09
CA LEU A 33 -35.84 -55.92 2.58
C LEU A 33 -34.88 -54.85 2.02
N VAL A 34 -33.59 -55.12 1.97
CA VAL A 34 -32.58 -54.23 1.39
C VAL A 34 -32.78 -54.12 -0.13
N ALA A 35 -33.02 -55.25 -0.82
CA ALA A 35 -33.35 -55.24 -2.26
C ALA A 35 -34.70 -54.60 -2.54
N GLY A 36 -35.71 -54.81 -1.68
CA GLY A 36 -37.04 -54.21 -1.81
C GLY A 36 -37.08 -52.69 -1.54
N ILE A 37 -36.17 -52.17 -0.74
CA ILE A 37 -36.02 -50.74 -0.49
C ILE A 37 -35.02 -50.11 -1.47
N ALA A 38 -33.93 -50.81 -1.83
CA ALA A 38 -32.93 -50.31 -2.73
C ALA A 38 -33.33 -50.35 -4.22
N LEU A 39 -34.06 -51.36 -4.69
CA LEU A 39 -34.51 -51.44 -6.07
C LEU A 39 -35.56 -50.38 -6.48
N PRO A 40 -36.58 -50.06 -5.69
CA PRO A 40 -37.45 -48.95 -5.99
C PRO A 40 -36.77 -47.59 -5.78
N ALA A 41 -35.87 -47.49 -4.78
CA ALA A 41 -35.11 -46.26 -4.54
C ALA A 41 -34.05 -46.02 -5.66
N VAL A 42 -33.33 -47.06 -6.09
CA VAL A 42 -32.33 -46.92 -7.16
C VAL A 42 -33.01 -46.93 -8.54
N GLY A 43 -34.05 -47.74 -8.76
CA GLY A 43 -34.81 -47.77 -9.99
C GLY A 43 -35.74 -46.55 -10.12
N GLY A 44 -36.45 -46.15 -9.05
CA GLY A 44 -37.33 -45.01 -9.02
C GLY A 44 -36.61 -43.69 -9.08
N VAL A 45 -35.50 -43.58 -8.35
CA VAL A 45 -34.62 -42.37 -8.40
C VAL A 45 -33.89 -42.34 -9.75
N GLY A 46 -33.39 -43.46 -10.26
CA GLY A 46 -32.77 -43.51 -11.58
C GLY A 46 -33.74 -43.18 -12.72
N PHE A 47 -34.97 -43.71 -12.72
CA PHE A 47 -36.00 -43.38 -13.71
C PHE A 47 -36.59 -41.99 -13.49
N GLY A 48 -36.79 -41.56 -12.24
CA GLY A 48 -37.23 -40.22 -11.88
C GLY A 48 -36.24 -39.13 -12.21
N VAL A 49 -34.95 -39.43 -12.06
CA VAL A 49 -33.83 -38.50 -12.43
C VAL A 49 -33.73 -38.41 -13.96
N ILE A 50 -33.84 -39.51 -14.70
CA ILE A 50 -33.83 -39.48 -16.18
C ILE A 50 -35.09 -38.80 -16.73
N SER A 51 -36.26 -39.02 -16.14
CA SER A 51 -37.52 -38.37 -16.56
C SER A 51 -37.54 -36.88 -16.18
N ALA A 52 -37.06 -36.51 -14.97
CA ALA A 52 -36.94 -35.12 -14.54
C ALA A 52 -35.82 -34.36 -15.28
N ALA A 53 -34.77 -35.04 -15.69
CA ALA A 53 -33.72 -34.46 -16.54
C ALA A 53 -34.22 -34.15 -17.96
N ASN A 54 -35.20 -34.94 -18.46
CA ASN A 54 -35.82 -34.69 -19.76
C ASN A 54 -36.94 -33.63 -19.72
N GLU A 55 -37.52 -33.36 -18.54
CA GLU A 55 -38.57 -32.32 -18.38
C GLU A 55 -38.00 -30.91 -18.04
N VAL A 56 -36.79 -30.83 -17.54
CA VAL A 56 -36.14 -29.53 -17.28
C VAL A 56 -35.05 -29.34 -18.32
N ASN A 57 -35.37 -28.65 -19.38
CA ASN A 57 -34.49 -28.20 -20.46
C ASN A 57 -33.50 -27.14 -19.88
N LEU A 58 -32.58 -27.57 -19.00
CA LEU A 58 -31.42 -26.75 -18.64
C LEU A 58 -30.51 -26.73 -19.86
N LYS A 59 -30.55 -25.62 -20.56
CA LYS A 59 -29.56 -25.39 -21.63
C LYS A 59 -28.19 -25.24 -21.00
N PRO A 60 -27.11 -25.70 -21.65
CA PRO A 60 -25.72 -25.46 -21.18
C PRO A 60 -25.42 -23.97 -20.90
N GLU A 61 -26.22 -23.08 -21.52
CA GLU A 61 -26.15 -21.62 -21.36
C GLU A 61 -26.60 -21.13 -19.97
N ASP A 62 -27.37 -21.95 -19.21
CA ASP A 62 -27.84 -21.61 -17.86
C ASP A 62 -26.75 -21.86 -16.79
N LEU A 63 -25.64 -22.49 -17.14
CA LEU A 63 -24.50 -22.66 -16.27
C LEU A 63 -23.63 -21.40 -16.31
N THR A 64 -24.00 -20.41 -15.50
CA THR A 64 -23.12 -19.27 -15.24
C THR A 64 -21.94 -19.78 -14.40
N GLU A 65 -20.85 -20.07 -15.04
CA GLU A 65 -19.57 -20.33 -14.36
C GLU A 65 -18.96 -18.94 -14.06
N PRO A 66 -19.05 -18.41 -12.82
CA PRO A 66 -18.26 -17.23 -12.51
C PRO A 66 -16.79 -17.62 -12.67
N PRO A 67 -16.00 -16.76 -13.27
CA PRO A 67 -14.57 -17.03 -13.38
C PRO A 67 -14.00 -17.21 -11.96
N PRO A 68 -13.10 -18.18 -11.78
CA PRO A 68 -12.43 -18.36 -10.49
C PRO A 68 -11.74 -17.08 -10.06
N ALA A 69 -11.59 -16.89 -8.76
CA ALA A 69 -10.80 -15.78 -8.24
C ALA A 69 -9.37 -15.89 -8.80
N GLU A 70 -8.88 -14.80 -9.35
CA GLU A 70 -7.52 -14.71 -9.91
C GLU A 70 -6.73 -13.63 -9.19
N VAL A 71 -5.40 -13.76 -9.22
CA VAL A 71 -4.49 -12.80 -8.62
C VAL A 71 -4.54 -11.48 -9.37
N THR A 72 -4.71 -10.40 -8.64
CA THR A 72 -4.52 -9.04 -9.14
C THR A 72 -3.06 -8.64 -8.97
N ILE A 73 -2.44 -8.14 -10.03
CA ILE A 73 -1.05 -7.70 -10.08
C ILE A 73 -1.01 -6.17 -10.11
N VAL A 74 -0.25 -5.58 -9.19
CA VAL A 74 0.05 -4.14 -9.20
C VAL A 74 1.44 -3.94 -9.77
N GLN A 75 1.56 -3.04 -10.75
CA GLN A 75 2.79 -2.75 -11.48
C GLN A 75 3.21 -1.30 -11.28
N ASP A 76 4.53 -1.04 -11.32
CA ASP A 76 5.09 0.30 -11.42
C ASP A 76 4.83 0.95 -12.80
N ALA A 77 5.39 2.14 -13.03
CA ALA A 77 5.23 2.86 -14.29
C ALA A 77 5.90 2.13 -15.48
N ASP A 78 6.91 1.30 -15.23
CA ASP A 78 7.65 0.55 -16.24
C ASP A 78 7.03 -0.84 -16.50
N GLY A 79 6.08 -1.28 -15.66
CA GLY A 79 5.40 -2.56 -15.78
C GLY A 79 5.99 -3.68 -14.91
N ASN A 80 6.94 -3.37 -14.01
CA ASN A 80 7.44 -4.34 -13.06
C ASN A 80 6.43 -4.56 -11.94
N GLU A 81 6.31 -5.80 -11.48
CA GLU A 81 5.40 -6.13 -10.38
C GLU A 81 5.90 -5.56 -9.05
N ILE A 82 5.00 -4.90 -8.30
CA ILE A 82 5.27 -4.35 -6.96
C ILE A 82 4.41 -4.98 -5.87
N ALA A 83 3.26 -5.57 -6.21
CA ALA A 83 2.40 -6.27 -5.25
C ALA A 83 1.41 -7.21 -5.93
N ARG A 84 0.91 -8.17 -5.17
CA ARG A 84 -0.19 -9.08 -5.55
C ARG A 84 -1.31 -9.01 -4.54
N PHE A 85 -2.57 -9.01 -5.03
CA PHE A 85 -3.76 -9.15 -4.19
C PHE A 85 -4.57 -10.37 -4.62
N TYR A 86 -5.05 -11.14 -3.66
CA TYR A 86 -5.87 -12.32 -3.91
C TYR A 86 -6.66 -12.71 -2.65
N GLU A 87 -7.85 -13.25 -2.85
CA GLU A 87 -8.59 -13.97 -1.81
C GLU A 87 -8.13 -15.43 -1.76
N GLU A 88 -7.95 -16.01 -2.96
CA GLU A 88 -7.45 -17.36 -3.17
C GLU A 88 -6.20 -17.27 -4.05
N TYR A 89 -5.05 -17.69 -3.53
CA TYR A 89 -3.84 -17.70 -4.34
C TYR A 89 -3.95 -18.79 -5.41
N ARG A 90 -4.17 -18.35 -6.64
CA ARG A 90 -4.34 -19.22 -7.81
C ARG A 90 -3.55 -18.66 -8.99
N GLU A 91 -2.77 -19.51 -9.57
CA GLU A 91 -2.14 -19.32 -10.88
C GLU A 91 -2.76 -20.34 -11.83
N VAL A 92 -3.43 -19.85 -12.87
CA VAL A 92 -4.10 -20.71 -13.85
C VAL A 92 -3.08 -21.17 -14.88
N VAL A 93 -3.05 -22.48 -15.13
CA VAL A 93 -2.15 -23.12 -16.11
C VAL A 93 -2.98 -23.98 -17.07
N LYS A 94 -2.47 -24.18 -18.29
CA LYS A 94 -3.06 -25.11 -19.24
C LYS A 94 -2.73 -26.55 -18.86
N LEU A 95 -3.53 -27.48 -19.35
CA LEU A 95 -3.34 -28.89 -19.02
C LEU A 95 -1.98 -29.44 -19.50
N ASP A 96 -1.45 -28.94 -20.61
CA ASP A 96 -0.12 -29.29 -21.14
C ASP A 96 1.04 -28.70 -20.31
N GLU A 97 0.78 -27.73 -19.47
CA GLU A 97 1.72 -27.16 -18.49
C GLU A 97 1.69 -27.90 -17.14
N VAL A 98 0.96 -29.01 -17.03
CA VAL A 98 0.92 -29.88 -15.83
C VAL A 98 1.59 -31.18 -16.12
N ALA A 99 2.51 -31.65 -15.23
CA ALA A 99 3.20 -32.93 -15.36
C ALA A 99 2.21 -34.06 -15.58
N GLU A 100 2.50 -34.97 -16.54
CA GLU A 100 1.66 -36.14 -16.84
C GLU A 100 1.43 -37.01 -15.60
N ILE A 101 2.46 -37.12 -14.75
CA ILE A 101 2.35 -37.91 -13.53
C ILE A 101 1.36 -37.29 -12.52
N MET A 102 1.16 -35.97 -12.54
CA MET A 102 0.15 -35.32 -11.71
C MET A 102 -1.27 -35.61 -12.22
N LYS A 103 -1.48 -35.54 -13.52
CA LYS A 103 -2.76 -35.92 -14.18
C LYS A 103 -3.11 -37.35 -13.87
N THR A 104 -2.15 -38.27 -14.03
CA THR A 104 -2.30 -39.69 -13.69
C THR A 104 -2.60 -39.90 -12.21
N ALA A 105 -1.91 -39.23 -11.29
CA ALA A 105 -2.10 -39.39 -9.85
C ALA A 105 -3.50 -38.96 -9.39
N ILE A 106 -3.99 -37.77 -9.85
CA ILE A 106 -5.29 -37.24 -9.47
C ILE A 106 -6.44 -38.08 -10.05
N VAL A 107 -6.35 -38.51 -11.30
CA VAL A 107 -7.33 -39.41 -11.94
C VAL A 107 -7.34 -40.76 -11.25
N SER A 108 -6.20 -41.35 -10.93
CA SER A 108 -6.09 -42.63 -10.25
C SER A 108 -6.78 -42.69 -8.90
N ILE A 109 -6.70 -41.61 -8.12
CA ILE A 109 -7.25 -41.56 -6.75
C ILE A 109 -8.68 -41.07 -6.71
N GLU A 110 -9.04 -40.05 -7.49
CA GLU A 110 -10.35 -39.39 -7.43
C GLU A 110 -11.35 -40.06 -8.37
N ASP A 111 -10.94 -40.44 -9.60
CA ASP A 111 -11.84 -40.99 -10.62
C ASP A 111 -11.09 -41.78 -11.71
N TYR A 112 -10.63 -42.98 -11.40
CA TYR A 112 -9.76 -43.76 -12.30
C TYR A 112 -10.42 -44.16 -13.64
N ARG A 113 -11.76 -43.97 -13.77
CA ARG A 113 -12.50 -44.23 -15.00
C ARG A 113 -12.95 -42.93 -15.68
N PHE A 114 -12.44 -41.79 -15.27
CA PHE A 114 -12.82 -40.44 -15.71
C PHE A 114 -13.00 -40.37 -17.23
N TYR A 115 -12.08 -40.90 -17.99
CA TYR A 115 -12.13 -40.90 -19.45
C TYR A 115 -13.09 -41.94 -20.07
N ARG A 116 -13.72 -42.80 -19.26
CA ARG A 116 -14.57 -43.92 -19.71
C ARG A 116 -16.05 -43.77 -19.38
N HIS A 117 -16.44 -42.77 -18.62
CA HIS A 117 -17.84 -42.50 -18.27
C HIS A 117 -18.20 -41.04 -18.50
N GLY A 118 -19.48 -40.70 -18.50
CA GLY A 118 -19.98 -39.30 -18.53
C GLY A 118 -20.10 -38.68 -17.14
N ALA A 119 -21.04 -37.78 -16.95
CA ALA A 119 -21.25 -37.04 -15.68
C ALA A 119 -21.43 -37.97 -14.45
N ILE A 120 -21.90 -39.19 -14.64
CA ILE A 120 -22.18 -40.16 -13.58
C ILE A 120 -21.44 -41.47 -13.90
N ASP A 121 -20.59 -41.92 -13.00
CA ASP A 121 -20.03 -43.28 -13.00
C ASP A 121 -20.93 -44.21 -12.18
N ILE A 122 -21.95 -44.84 -12.85
CA ILE A 122 -22.89 -45.72 -12.19
C ILE A 122 -22.19 -46.95 -11.61
N GLU A 123 -21.25 -47.55 -12.34
CA GLU A 123 -20.49 -48.71 -11.90
C GLU A 123 -19.57 -48.41 -10.72
N GLY A 124 -18.86 -47.28 -10.79
CA GLY A 124 -18.02 -46.77 -9.69
C GLY A 124 -18.82 -46.46 -8.44
N THR A 125 -20.02 -45.87 -8.58
CA THR A 125 -20.92 -45.55 -7.46
C THR A 125 -21.40 -46.82 -6.76
N ILE A 126 -21.82 -47.84 -7.52
CA ILE A 126 -22.26 -49.12 -6.94
C ILE A 126 -21.10 -49.83 -6.24
N ARG A 127 -19.92 -49.81 -6.82
CA ARG A 127 -18.71 -50.40 -6.23
C ARG A 127 -18.30 -49.65 -4.94
N ALA A 128 -18.29 -48.32 -4.92
CA ALA A 128 -17.97 -47.53 -3.75
C ALA A 128 -18.99 -47.79 -2.63
N PHE A 129 -20.28 -47.92 -2.95
CA PHE A 129 -21.30 -48.29 -2.00
C PHE A 129 -21.05 -49.66 -1.38
N ALA A 130 -20.76 -50.68 -2.19
CA ALA A 130 -20.45 -52.03 -1.73
C ALA A 130 -19.23 -52.07 -0.79
N ARG A 131 -18.16 -51.32 -1.12
CA ARG A 131 -16.96 -51.21 -0.25
C ARG A 131 -17.23 -50.48 1.04
N ASN A 132 -17.99 -49.41 1.01
CA ASN A 132 -18.34 -48.62 2.20
C ASN A 132 -19.21 -49.44 3.16
N VAL A 133 -20.13 -50.23 2.64
CA VAL A 133 -20.92 -51.18 3.46
C VAL A 133 -20.01 -52.25 4.10
N GLN A 134 -19.06 -52.78 3.36
CA GLN A 134 -18.11 -53.80 3.85
C GLN A 134 -17.15 -53.20 4.90
N ALA A 135 -16.72 -51.96 4.75
CA ALA A 135 -15.83 -51.25 5.67
C ALA A 135 -16.54 -50.67 6.92
N GLY A 136 -17.89 -50.70 6.98
CA GLY A 136 -18.67 -50.14 8.08
C GLY A 136 -18.58 -48.59 8.16
N GLY A 137 -18.16 -47.91 7.09
CA GLY A 137 -18.00 -46.47 7.02
C GLY A 137 -17.61 -46.01 5.61
N VAL A 138 -17.47 -44.71 5.44
CA VAL A 138 -17.08 -44.11 4.13
C VAL A 138 -15.57 -44.37 3.88
N SER A 139 -15.26 -45.40 3.13
CA SER A 139 -13.88 -45.80 2.72
C SER A 139 -13.53 -45.38 1.31
N GLN A 140 -14.52 -45.11 0.44
CA GLN A 140 -14.36 -44.63 -0.93
C GLN A 140 -15.35 -43.50 -1.26
N GLY A 141 -14.88 -42.41 -1.87
CA GLY A 141 -15.71 -41.36 -2.45
C GLY A 141 -16.39 -41.86 -3.74
N GLY A 142 -17.68 -41.49 -3.92
CA GLY A 142 -18.44 -41.87 -5.11
C GLY A 142 -18.72 -40.71 -6.06
N SER A 143 -18.06 -39.55 -5.90
CA SER A 143 -18.22 -38.37 -6.76
C SER A 143 -17.15 -38.38 -7.86
N SER A 144 -17.56 -38.14 -9.11
CA SER A 144 -16.62 -37.98 -10.22
C SER A 144 -15.87 -36.64 -10.15
N ILE A 145 -14.76 -36.52 -10.87
CA ILE A 145 -14.00 -35.27 -11.04
C ILE A 145 -14.92 -34.16 -11.54
N THR A 146 -15.80 -34.43 -12.50
CA THR A 146 -16.78 -33.45 -12.99
C THR A 146 -17.74 -32.96 -11.89
N GLN A 147 -18.20 -33.86 -11.01
CA GLN A 147 -19.06 -33.47 -9.88
C GLN A 147 -18.29 -32.65 -8.83
N GLN A 148 -17.02 -32.96 -8.61
CA GLN A 148 -16.18 -32.18 -7.71
C GLN A 148 -15.89 -30.81 -8.29
N TYR A 149 -15.62 -30.69 -9.58
CA TYR A 149 -15.50 -29.40 -10.27
C TYR A 149 -16.74 -28.55 -10.11
N VAL A 150 -17.92 -29.10 -10.42
CA VAL A 150 -19.21 -28.40 -10.24
C VAL A 150 -19.43 -27.94 -8.81
N LYS A 151 -19.12 -28.78 -7.82
CA LYS A 151 -19.21 -28.38 -6.40
C LYS A 151 -18.34 -27.15 -6.10
N GLN A 152 -17.10 -27.11 -6.60
CA GLN A 152 -16.20 -25.97 -6.39
C GLN A 152 -16.72 -24.71 -7.12
N VAL A 153 -17.26 -24.85 -8.33
CA VAL A 153 -17.89 -23.75 -9.07
C VAL A 153 -19.07 -23.17 -8.28
N LEU A 154 -19.94 -24.01 -7.75
CA LEU A 154 -21.08 -23.57 -6.95
C LEU A 154 -20.67 -22.87 -5.65
N LEU A 155 -19.59 -23.32 -5.01
CA LEU A 155 -19.00 -22.67 -3.84
C LEU A 155 -18.42 -21.28 -4.18
N ASN A 156 -17.75 -21.16 -5.30
CA ASN A 156 -17.15 -19.91 -5.76
C ASN A 156 -18.19 -18.90 -6.27
N SER A 157 -19.36 -19.41 -6.72
CA SER A 157 -20.49 -18.58 -7.15
C SER A 157 -21.33 -18.02 -5.99
N ALA A 158 -21.13 -18.55 -4.79
CA ALA A 158 -21.88 -18.14 -3.62
C ALA A 158 -21.46 -16.74 -3.16
N GLY A 159 -22.33 -15.74 -3.38
CA GLY A 159 -22.07 -14.33 -3.06
C GLY A 159 -22.11 -14.03 -1.57
N THR A 160 -22.69 -14.88 -0.73
CA THR A 160 -22.82 -14.70 0.72
C THR A 160 -22.42 -15.96 1.48
N ASP A 161 -22.05 -15.81 2.74
CA ASP A 161 -21.78 -16.95 3.64
C ASP A 161 -23.00 -17.86 3.81
N SER A 162 -24.22 -17.32 3.70
CA SER A 162 -25.46 -18.10 3.69
C SER A 162 -25.52 -19.01 2.46
N ASP A 163 -25.12 -18.52 1.30
CA ASP A 163 -25.12 -19.29 0.07
C ASP A 163 -23.99 -20.31 0.03
N LYS A 164 -22.81 -19.98 0.58
CA LYS A 164 -21.73 -20.93 0.81
C LYS A 164 -22.19 -22.09 1.72
N ASN A 165 -22.90 -21.78 2.80
CA ASN A 165 -23.44 -22.79 3.71
C ASN A 165 -24.48 -23.68 3.02
N LYS A 166 -25.35 -23.14 2.18
CA LYS A 166 -26.31 -23.93 1.35
C LYS A 166 -25.59 -24.83 0.35
N ALA A 167 -24.51 -24.33 -0.28
CA ALA A 167 -23.67 -25.11 -1.20
C ALA A 167 -22.90 -26.26 -0.50
N LEU A 168 -22.66 -26.13 0.82
CA LEU A 168 -22.00 -27.17 1.64
C LEU A 168 -22.99 -28.11 2.34
N GLU A 169 -24.27 -27.75 2.42
CA GLU A 169 -25.27 -28.54 3.13
C GLU A 169 -25.41 -29.97 2.55
N ALA A 170 -25.42 -30.96 3.41
CA ALA A 170 -25.58 -32.35 3.00
C ALA A 170 -27.07 -32.66 2.70
N SER A 171 -27.57 -32.15 1.57
CA SER A 171 -28.95 -32.36 1.15
C SER A 171 -29.04 -33.12 -0.19
N TYR A 172 -30.10 -33.90 -0.37
CA TYR A 172 -30.40 -34.58 -1.62
C TYR A 172 -30.66 -33.62 -2.78
N ALA A 173 -31.27 -32.47 -2.49
CA ALA A 173 -31.55 -31.43 -3.49
C ALA A 173 -30.22 -30.83 -4.03
N ARG A 174 -29.26 -30.56 -3.17
CA ARG A 174 -27.92 -30.12 -3.58
C ARG A 174 -27.26 -31.14 -4.49
N LYS A 175 -27.24 -32.43 -4.09
CA LYS A 175 -26.59 -33.48 -4.89
C LYS A 175 -27.25 -33.67 -6.24
N LEU A 176 -28.59 -33.51 -6.33
CA LEU A 176 -29.32 -33.53 -7.60
C LEU A 176 -28.93 -32.34 -8.50
N ASN A 177 -28.76 -31.16 -7.93
CA ASN A 177 -28.30 -30.00 -8.69
C ASN A 177 -26.86 -30.18 -9.17
N GLU A 178 -25.94 -30.68 -8.33
CA GLU A 178 -24.58 -31.03 -8.76
C GLU A 178 -24.58 -31.99 -9.97
N LEU A 179 -25.43 -33.02 -9.95
CA LEU A 179 -25.56 -33.96 -11.06
C LEU A 179 -26.05 -33.31 -12.34
N ARG A 180 -27.05 -32.42 -12.24
CA ARG A 180 -27.58 -31.67 -13.40
C ARG A 180 -26.50 -30.79 -14.03
N TYR A 181 -25.78 -30.04 -13.20
CA TYR A 181 -24.69 -29.21 -13.68
C TYR A 181 -23.53 -30.06 -14.23
N ALA A 182 -23.22 -31.21 -13.63
CA ALA A 182 -22.20 -32.11 -14.15
C ALA A 182 -22.55 -32.65 -15.55
N MET A 183 -23.83 -32.95 -15.82
CA MET A 183 -24.28 -33.33 -17.16
C MET A 183 -24.13 -32.20 -18.17
N ALA A 184 -24.42 -30.96 -17.78
CA ALA A 184 -24.24 -29.78 -18.65
C ALA A 184 -22.76 -29.52 -18.95
N VAL A 185 -21.89 -29.68 -17.96
CA VAL A 185 -20.42 -29.55 -18.09
C VAL A 185 -19.87 -30.57 -19.08
N GLU A 186 -20.26 -31.85 -18.94
CA GLU A 186 -19.84 -32.93 -19.85
C GLU A 186 -20.36 -32.79 -21.30
N GLN A 187 -21.46 -32.02 -21.50
CA GLN A 187 -21.94 -31.68 -22.83
C GLN A 187 -21.17 -30.50 -23.45
N LYS A 188 -20.67 -29.61 -22.62
CA LYS A 188 -20.03 -28.35 -23.03
C LYS A 188 -18.51 -28.52 -23.26
N TYR A 189 -17.85 -29.32 -22.44
CA TYR A 189 -16.40 -29.46 -22.38
C TYR A 189 -15.93 -30.89 -22.62
N SER A 190 -14.78 -31.03 -23.23
CA SER A 190 -14.05 -32.29 -23.31
C SER A 190 -13.53 -32.73 -21.93
N LYS A 191 -13.14 -34.01 -21.80
CA LYS A 191 -12.57 -34.53 -20.56
C LYS A 191 -11.29 -33.80 -20.16
N ASP A 192 -10.44 -33.44 -21.12
CA ASP A 192 -9.21 -32.71 -20.87
C ASP A 192 -9.50 -31.28 -20.37
N GLU A 193 -10.46 -30.60 -20.97
CA GLU A 193 -10.90 -29.26 -20.49
C GLU A 193 -11.49 -29.33 -19.08
N ILE A 194 -12.27 -30.39 -18.76
CA ILE A 194 -12.82 -30.60 -17.40
C ILE A 194 -11.69 -30.85 -16.40
N LEU A 195 -10.70 -31.67 -16.76
CA LEU A 195 -9.54 -31.94 -15.89
C LEU A 195 -8.68 -30.67 -15.67
N GLU A 196 -8.45 -29.89 -16.72
CA GLU A 196 -7.78 -28.58 -16.62
C GLU A 196 -8.50 -27.66 -15.65
N LYS A 197 -9.80 -27.48 -15.83
CA LYS A 197 -10.64 -26.65 -14.97
C LYS A 197 -10.64 -27.16 -13.52
N TYR A 198 -10.72 -28.48 -13.32
CA TYR A 198 -10.65 -29.07 -11.99
C TYR A 198 -9.30 -28.83 -11.30
N LEU A 199 -8.19 -29.07 -12.00
CA LEU A 199 -6.85 -28.86 -11.45
C LEU A 199 -6.58 -27.39 -11.11
N ASN A 200 -7.20 -26.44 -11.82
CA ASN A 200 -7.08 -25.02 -11.56
C ASN A 200 -8.01 -24.50 -10.44
N ILE A 201 -9.11 -25.21 -10.11
CA ILE A 201 -10.05 -24.75 -9.10
C ILE A 201 -9.87 -25.45 -7.74
N ALA A 202 -9.31 -26.65 -7.72
CA ALA A 202 -9.20 -27.47 -6.52
C ALA A 202 -8.34 -26.80 -5.43
N TYR A 203 -8.80 -26.90 -4.18
CA TYR A 203 -8.03 -26.48 -3.03
C TYR A 203 -7.13 -27.62 -2.53
N PHE A 204 -5.83 -27.38 -2.46
CA PHE A 204 -4.81 -28.36 -2.07
C PHE A 204 -4.36 -28.22 -0.60
N GLY A 205 -4.87 -27.22 0.13
CA GLY A 205 -4.40 -26.91 1.48
C GLY A 205 -3.32 -25.81 1.50
N ALA A 206 -2.93 -25.37 2.69
CA ALA A 206 -1.89 -24.37 2.89
C ALA A 206 -2.11 -23.02 2.18
N GLY A 207 -3.38 -22.69 1.86
CA GLY A 207 -3.76 -21.49 1.13
C GLY A 207 -3.59 -21.57 -0.39
N ALA A 208 -3.24 -22.76 -0.95
CA ALA A 208 -2.99 -22.95 -2.37
C ALA A 208 -4.25 -23.48 -3.10
N TYR A 209 -4.73 -22.72 -4.05
CA TYR A 209 -5.82 -23.05 -4.96
C TYR A 209 -5.27 -23.27 -6.36
N GLY A 210 -5.59 -24.40 -6.96
CA GLY A 210 -5.01 -24.82 -8.23
C GLY A 210 -3.64 -25.52 -8.08
N VAL A 211 -3.32 -26.35 -9.09
CA VAL A 211 -2.16 -27.23 -9.07
C VAL A 211 -0.84 -26.47 -9.11
N GLU A 212 -0.77 -25.36 -9.85
CA GLU A 212 0.45 -24.54 -9.95
C GLU A 212 0.77 -23.88 -8.60
N ALA A 213 -0.23 -23.21 -8.00
CA ALA A 213 -0.08 -22.61 -6.68
C ALA A 213 0.32 -23.66 -5.63
N ALA A 214 -0.22 -24.88 -5.73
CA ALA A 214 0.12 -25.98 -4.83
C ALA A 214 1.55 -26.46 -5.04
N ALA A 215 2.00 -26.64 -6.29
CA ALA A 215 3.36 -27.07 -6.62
C ALA A 215 4.40 -26.06 -6.08
N ARG A 216 4.18 -24.78 -6.29
CA ARG A 216 5.03 -23.70 -5.77
C ARG A 216 5.01 -23.64 -4.24
N ARG A 217 3.80 -23.66 -3.64
CA ARG A 217 3.63 -23.57 -2.18
C ARG A 217 4.27 -24.74 -1.46
N PHE A 218 4.01 -25.96 -1.92
CA PHE A 218 4.45 -27.19 -1.25
C PHE A 218 5.91 -27.50 -1.52
N PHE A 219 6.37 -27.33 -2.75
CA PHE A 219 7.67 -27.84 -3.19
C PHE A 219 8.59 -26.77 -3.81
N GLY A 220 8.07 -25.57 -4.11
CA GLY A 220 8.82 -24.50 -4.76
C GLY A 220 9.25 -24.89 -6.18
N VAL A 221 8.38 -25.59 -6.91
CA VAL A 221 8.53 -25.99 -8.31
C VAL A 221 7.26 -25.63 -9.09
N GLU A 222 7.34 -25.58 -10.40
CA GLU A 222 6.19 -25.42 -11.30
C GLU A 222 5.43 -26.75 -11.44
N ALA A 223 4.17 -26.69 -11.91
CA ALA A 223 3.32 -27.88 -12.00
C ALA A 223 3.82 -28.90 -13.01
N ASP A 224 4.52 -28.49 -14.05
CA ASP A 224 5.15 -29.36 -15.06
C ASP A 224 6.38 -30.10 -14.52
N ALA A 225 7.01 -29.57 -13.47
CA ALA A 225 8.21 -30.14 -12.85
C ALA A 225 7.92 -31.09 -11.66
N LEU A 226 6.64 -31.40 -11.40
CA LEU A 226 6.26 -32.28 -10.31
C LEU A 226 6.76 -33.70 -10.51
N THR A 227 7.46 -34.27 -9.52
CA THR A 227 7.88 -35.66 -9.47
C THR A 227 6.77 -36.58 -8.95
N LEU A 228 6.88 -37.88 -9.15
CA LEU A 228 5.90 -38.89 -8.67
C LEU A 228 5.55 -38.73 -7.17
N PRO A 229 6.51 -38.62 -6.22
CA PRO A 229 6.15 -38.43 -4.81
C PRO A 229 5.41 -37.11 -4.54
N GLN A 230 5.75 -36.05 -5.27
CA GLN A 230 5.14 -34.74 -5.14
C GLN A 230 3.72 -34.73 -5.72
N ALA A 231 3.54 -35.27 -6.91
CA ALA A 231 2.23 -35.42 -7.56
C ALA A 231 1.27 -36.27 -6.69
N ALA A 232 1.74 -37.41 -6.19
CA ALA A 232 0.95 -38.25 -5.28
C ALA A 232 0.62 -37.55 -3.96
N THR A 233 1.49 -36.67 -3.47
CA THR A 233 1.23 -35.87 -2.27
C THR A 233 0.09 -34.87 -2.53
N LEU A 234 0.14 -34.10 -3.63
CA LEU A 234 -0.89 -33.15 -3.99
C LEU A 234 -2.22 -33.85 -4.27
N ALA A 235 -2.22 -34.94 -5.06
CA ALA A 235 -3.42 -35.73 -5.32
C ALA A 235 -4.05 -36.30 -4.04
N GLY A 236 -3.22 -36.68 -3.06
CA GLY A 236 -3.68 -37.14 -1.74
C GLY A 236 -4.27 -36.01 -0.88
N ALA A 237 -3.82 -34.77 -1.03
CA ALA A 237 -4.25 -33.63 -0.24
C ALA A 237 -5.70 -33.19 -0.56
N VAL A 238 -6.13 -33.30 -1.80
CA VAL A 238 -7.41 -32.77 -2.29
C VAL A 238 -8.63 -33.36 -1.58
N GLN A 239 -8.55 -34.59 -1.08
CA GLN A 239 -9.66 -35.24 -0.39
C GLN A 239 -10.09 -34.51 0.89
N ASP A 240 -9.11 -34.08 1.72
CA ASP A 240 -9.32 -33.32 2.95
C ASP A 240 -8.13 -32.35 3.18
N PRO A 241 -8.12 -31.23 2.44
CA PRO A 241 -6.99 -30.31 2.43
C PRO A 241 -6.67 -29.71 3.81
N ASN A 242 -7.70 -29.50 4.62
CA ASN A 242 -7.51 -28.94 5.97
C ASN A 242 -6.91 -29.97 6.94
N ALA A 243 -7.32 -31.23 6.84
CA ALA A 243 -6.76 -32.27 7.70
C ALA A 243 -5.31 -32.66 7.34
N THR A 244 -4.91 -32.39 6.11
CA THR A 244 -3.56 -32.68 5.57
C THR A 244 -2.69 -31.44 5.44
N ASP A 245 -3.13 -30.24 5.90
CA ASP A 245 -2.35 -29.01 5.80
C ASP A 245 -1.04 -29.10 6.59
N PRO A 246 0.13 -29.13 5.92
CA PRO A 246 1.41 -29.32 6.58
C PRO A 246 1.88 -28.15 7.44
N ASN A 247 1.23 -26.96 7.31
CA ASN A 247 1.50 -25.80 8.15
C ASN A 247 0.94 -25.97 9.58
N LEU A 248 -0.12 -26.77 9.74
CA LEU A 248 -0.78 -26.99 11.02
C LEU A 248 0.00 -27.91 11.96
N GLY A 249 1.11 -28.50 11.51
CA GLY A 249 2.04 -29.19 12.39
C GLY A 249 2.34 -30.63 12.00
N ARG A 250 2.97 -31.36 12.93
CA ARG A 250 3.51 -32.72 12.68
C ARG A 250 2.42 -33.73 12.35
N LYS A 251 1.29 -33.72 13.07
CA LYS A 251 0.18 -34.66 12.87
C LYS A 251 -0.40 -34.57 11.46
N GLN A 252 -0.53 -33.37 10.94
CA GLN A 252 -1.03 -33.14 9.59
C GLN A 252 -0.04 -33.58 8.52
N ARG A 253 1.27 -33.39 8.74
CA ARG A 253 2.33 -33.90 7.86
C ARG A 253 2.34 -35.44 7.81
N GLU A 254 2.14 -36.10 8.93
CA GLU A 254 2.01 -37.56 9.02
C GLU A 254 0.78 -38.00 8.21
N ARG A 255 -0.39 -37.40 8.39
CA ARG A 255 -1.60 -37.69 7.59
C ARG A 255 -1.38 -37.47 6.09
N MET A 256 -0.66 -36.43 5.73
CA MET A 256 -0.32 -36.17 4.33
C MET A 256 0.55 -37.28 3.74
N LEU A 257 1.54 -37.75 4.49
CA LEU A 257 2.35 -38.91 4.09
C LEU A 257 1.52 -40.18 3.91
N ASP A 258 0.59 -40.45 4.83
CA ASP A 258 -0.32 -41.58 4.74
C ASP A 258 -1.20 -41.46 3.50
N ARG A 259 -1.76 -40.28 3.22
CA ARG A 259 -2.55 -40.05 2.00
C ARG A 259 -1.75 -40.19 0.72
N ARG A 260 -0.52 -39.67 0.66
CA ARG A 260 0.40 -39.88 -0.45
C ARG A 260 0.61 -41.37 -0.72
N ASN A 261 0.87 -42.14 0.35
CA ASN A 261 1.12 -43.56 0.21
C ASN A 261 -0.10 -44.33 -0.32
N VAL A 262 -1.33 -43.91 0.07
CA VAL A 262 -2.59 -44.45 -0.49
C VAL A 262 -2.68 -44.17 -1.99
N VAL A 263 -2.31 -42.96 -2.45
CA VAL A 263 -2.30 -42.60 -3.89
C VAL A 263 -1.32 -43.49 -4.64
N LEU A 264 -0.08 -43.64 -4.13
CA LEU A 264 0.96 -44.48 -4.74
C LEU A 264 0.54 -45.96 -4.84
N ASP A 265 -0.11 -46.50 -3.78
CA ASP A 265 -0.67 -47.86 -3.81
C ASP A 265 -1.74 -47.96 -4.90
N ARG A 266 -2.61 -46.98 -4.99
CA ARG A 266 -3.67 -46.97 -5.97
C ARG A 266 -3.15 -46.90 -7.41
N MET A 267 -2.14 -46.08 -7.67
CA MET A 267 -1.49 -46.01 -8.99
C MET A 267 -0.86 -47.33 -9.37
N ALA A 268 -0.20 -48.00 -8.41
CA ALA A 268 0.39 -49.36 -8.64
C ALA A 268 -0.68 -50.41 -8.87
N GLU A 269 -1.81 -50.42 -8.14
CA GLU A 269 -2.96 -51.30 -8.34
C GLU A 269 -3.57 -51.16 -9.75
N LEU A 270 -3.57 -49.96 -10.30
CA LEU A 270 -4.11 -49.65 -11.62
C LEU A 270 -3.10 -49.93 -12.74
N GLY A 271 -1.84 -50.18 -12.40
CA GLY A 271 -0.76 -50.42 -13.37
C GLY A 271 -0.20 -49.16 -14.00
N GLU A 272 -0.52 -48.00 -13.45
CA GLU A 272 0.00 -46.70 -13.90
C GLU A 272 1.48 -46.49 -13.52
N ILE A 273 1.91 -47.13 -12.44
CA ILE A 273 3.32 -47.26 -12.02
C ILE A 273 3.60 -48.68 -11.57
N THR A 274 4.85 -49.06 -11.52
CA THR A 274 5.27 -50.35 -10.97
C THR A 274 5.22 -50.34 -9.43
N SER A 275 5.12 -51.56 -8.83
CA SER A 275 5.22 -51.68 -7.37
C SER A 275 6.59 -51.24 -6.83
N ALA A 276 7.66 -51.34 -7.64
CA ALA A 276 8.98 -50.85 -7.28
C ALA A 276 9.04 -49.31 -7.20
N GLU A 277 8.51 -48.62 -8.21
CA GLU A 277 8.41 -47.15 -8.22
C GLU A 277 7.55 -46.66 -7.06
N ALA A 278 6.42 -47.32 -6.75
CA ALA A 278 5.60 -47.01 -5.60
C ALA A 278 6.37 -47.15 -4.28
N ALA A 279 7.15 -48.22 -4.12
CA ALA A 279 7.94 -48.44 -2.92
C ALA A 279 9.07 -47.41 -2.77
N GLU A 280 9.76 -47.06 -3.84
CA GLU A 280 10.78 -46.02 -3.86
C GLU A 280 10.18 -44.64 -3.51
N ALA A 281 9.05 -44.25 -4.13
CA ALA A 281 8.37 -42.99 -3.84
C ALA A 281 7.91 -42.90 -2.39
N LYS A 282 7.40 -43.98 -1.79
CA LYS A 282 7.02 -44.03 -0.37
C LYS A 282 8.20 -43.89 0.58
N ALA A 283 9.38 -44.32 0.21
CA ALA A 283 10.59 -44.19 1.02
C ALA A 283 11.10 -42.74 1.08
N THR A 284 10.64 -41.86 0.18
CA THR A 284 11.04 -40.46 0.17
C THR A 284 10.41 -39.69 1.33
N ARG A 285 11.09 -38.63 1.78
CA ARG A 285 10.52 -37.66 2.72
C ARG A 285 9.42 -36.84 2.02
N LEU A 286 8.54 -36.19 2.80
CA LEU A 286 7.47 -35.34 2.28
C LEU A 286 8.00 -34.20 1.36
N GLY A 287 9.17 -33.65 1.68
CA GLY A 287 9.81 -32.62 0.88
C GLY A 287 9.10 -31.25 0.94
N TYR A 288 8.16 -31.08 1.89
CA TYR A 288 7.42 -29.81 2.05
C TYR A 288 8.35 -28.66 2.39
N LYS A 289 8.38 -27.62 1.56
CA LYS A 289 9.17 -26.39 1.77
C LYS A 289 8.38 -25.29 2.49
N GLY A 290 7.07 -25.22 2.27
CA GLY A 290 6.24 -24.16 2.82
C GLY A 290 6.60 -22.79 2.27
N THR A 291 6.91 -22.72 0.97
CA THR A 291 7.27 -21.46 0.30
C THR A 291 6.21 -20.42 0.56
N ALA A 292 6.60 -19.23 1.02
CA ALA A 292 5.66 -18.14 1.26
C ALA A 292 4.91 -17.79 -0.03
N LEU A 293 3.59 -17.66 0.07
CA LEU A 293 2.80 -17.17 -1.05
C LEU A 293 2.96 -15.64 -1.05
N PRO A 294 3.51 -15.04 -2.12
CA PRO A 294 3.67 -13.60 -2.19
C PRO A 294 2.27 -12.94 -2.24
N GLY A 295 2.01 -12.00 -1.37
CA GLY A 295 0.73 -11.30 -1.41
C GLY A 295 0.59 -10.20 -0.37
N GLY A 296 -0.29 -9.24 -0.68
CA GLY A 296 -0.52 -8.06 0.12
C GLY A 296 0.65 -7.09 0.14
N CYS A 297 0.43 -5.96 0.78
CA CYS A 297 1.43 -4.89 0.83
C CYS A 297 2.60 -5.18 1.79
N GLU A 298 2.46 -6.14 2.71
CA GLU A 298 3.56 -6.55 3.61
C GLU A 298 4.69 -7.28 2.84
N ALA A 299 4.36 -7.89 1.70
CA ALA A 299 5.32 -8.58 0.84
C ALA A 299 5.88 -7.70 -0.29
N SER A 300 5.39 -6.47 -0.43
CA SER A 300 5.82 -5.51 -1.45
C SER A 300 7.16 -4.89 -1.10
N ASP A 301 7.99 -4.63 -2.12
CA ASP A 301 9.20 -3.82 -1.98
C ASP A 301 8.87 -2.34 -1.70
N HIS A 302 7.64 -1.91 -2.05
CA HIS A 302 7.12 -0.54 -1.86
C HIS A 302 5.82 -0.55 -1.03
N PRO A 303 5.86 -0.98 0.24
CA PRO A 303 4.67 -1.25 1.03
C PRO A 303 3.79 -0.01 1.26
N TYR A 304 4.38 1.17 1.46
CA TYR A 304 3.64 2.41 1.68
C TYR A 304 2.84 2.83 0.45
N PHE A 305 3.42 2.71 -0.75
CA PHE A 305 2.73 2.98 -1.99
C PHE A 305 1.66 1.92 -2.31
N CYS A 306 1.97 0.64 -2.07
CA CYS A 306 1.00 -0.44 -2.21
C CYS A 306 -0.26 -0.20 -1.35
N ILE A 307 -0.09 0.23 -0.07
CA ILE A 307 -1.20 0.55 0.83
C ILE A 307 -2.01 1.73 0.29
N TYR A 308 -1.35 2.73 -0.28
CA TYR A 308 -2.01 3.86 -0.91
C TYR A 308 -2.92 3.37 -2.06
N VAL A 309 -2.39 2.60 -3.01
CA VAL A 309 -3.13 2.02 -4.14
C VAL A 309 -4.30 1.17 -3.68
N ARG A 310 -4.08 0.30 -2.68
CA ARG A 310 -5.14 -0.53 -2.11
C ARG A 310 -6.29 0.31 -1.56
N ASN A 311 -5.99 1.35 -0.78
CA ASN A 311 -7.02 2.19 -0.19
C ASN A 311 -7.67 3.15 -1.20
N GLU A 312 -6.96 3.58 -2.24
CA GLU A 312 -7.54 4.29 -3.39
C GLU A 312 -8.70 3.48 -3.99
N ILE A 313 -8.49 2.18 -4.21
CA ILE A 313 -9.54 1.28 -4.72
C ILE A 313 -10.65 1.08 -3.68
N LEU A 314 -10.31 0.80 -2.43
CA LEU A 314 -11.28 0.49 -1.38
C LEU A 314 -12.16 1.67 -0.99
N ASN A 315 -11.70 2.90 -1.19
CA ASN A 315 -12.44 4.12 -0.86
C ASN A 315 -13.20 4.71 -2.06
N ASN A 316 -12.92 4.27 -3.28
CA ASN A 316 -13.55 4.81 -4.48
C ASN A 316 -14.80 3.98 -4.87
N PRO A 317 -16.01 4.56 -4.81
CA PRO A 317 -17.24 3.87 -5.18
C PRO A 317 -17.34 3.45 -6.65
N ASP A 318 -16.49 4.00 -7.53
CA ASP A 318 -16.43 3.61 -8.95
C ASP A 318 -16.02 2.13 -9.13
N PHE A 319 -15.32 1.55 -8.13
CA PHE A 319 -14.90 0.14 -8.11
C PHE A 319 -15.90 -0.81 -7.42
N GLY A 320 -17.03 -0.30 -6.93
CA GLY A 320 -18.09 -1.09 -6.30
C GLY A 320 -18.89 -0.28 -5.27
N GLU A 321 -20.19 -0.56 -5.17
CA GLU A 321 -21.10 0.17 -4.29
C GLU A 321 -20.76 -0.01 -2.80
N THR A 322 -20.33 -1.21 -2.41
CA THR A 322 -19.96 -1.53 -1.01
C THR A 322 -18.48 -1.81 -0.86
N THR A 323 -17.99 -1.76 0.38
CA THR A 323 -16.58 -2.09 0.68
C THR A 323 -16.27 -3.53 0.30
N GLU A 324 -17.20 -4.47 0.55
CA GLU A 324 -17.05 -5.88 0.21
C GLU A 324 -16.97 -6.07 -1.32
N ALA A 325 -17.75 -5.30 -2.10
CA ALA A 325 -17.68 -5.33 -3.56
C ALA A 325 -16.32 -4.85 -4.07
N ARG A 326 -15.78 -3.79 -3.47
CA ARG A 326 -14.43 -3.26 -3.80
C ARG A 326 -13.30 -4.20 -3.37
N GLU A 327 -13.45 -4.85 -2.21
CA GLU A 327 -12.52 -5.91 -1.79
C GLU A 327 -12.55 -7.10 -2.75
N ALA A 328 -13.74 -7.52 -3.19
CA ALA A 328 -13.89 -8.58 -4.17
C ALA A 328 -13.31 -8.16 -5.54
N PHE A 329 -13.52 -6.93 -5.98
CA PHE A 329 -12.92 -6.39 -7.20
C PHE A 329 -11.39 -6.49 -7.15
N LEU A 330 -10.77 -6.05 -6.05
CA LEU A 330 -9.33 -6.10 -5.88
C LEU A 330 -8.79 -7.53 -5.74
N ASN A 331 -9.43 -8.36 -4.90
CA ASN A 331 -8.85 -9.64 -4.48
C ASN A 331 -9.27 -10.82 -5.36
N ARG A 332 -10.28 -10.66 -6.23
CA ARG A 332 -10.82 -11.73 -7.09
C ARG A 332 -10.84 -11.36 -8.56
N GLY A 333 -10.55 -10.10 -8.89
CA GLY A 333 -10.75 -9.53 -10.22
C GLY A 333 -9.76 -10.02 -11.27
N GLY A 334 -8.60 -10.53 -10.91
CA GLY A 334 -7.55 -10.88 -11.88
C GLY A 334 -7.10 -9.65 -12.66
N LEU A 335 -6.89 -8.53 -11.95
CA LEU A 335 -6.59 -7.24 -12.56
C LEU A 335 -5.09 -7.07 -12.78
N THR A 336 -4.73 -6.31 -13.81
CA THR A 336 -3.41 -5.69 -13.92
C THR A 336 -3.56 -4.20 -13.69
N ILE A 337 -3.03 -3.70 -12.56
CA ILE A 337 -3.11 -2.31 -12.13
C ILE A 337 -1.78 -1.63 -12.40
N LYS A 338 -1.72 -0.78 -13.44
CA LYS A 338 -0.55 0.05 -13.72
C LYS A 338 -0.62 1.33 -12.92
N THR A 339 0.48 1.65 -12.23
CA THR A 339 0.55 2.79 -11.30
C THR A 339 1.44 3.91 -11.81
N THR A 340 1.55 4.98 -11.02
CA THR A 340 2.37 6.16 -11.29
C THR A 340 3.77 6.08 -10.68
N ILE A 341 4.03 5.10 -9.79
CA ILE A 341 5.32 5.00 -9.09
C ILE A 341 6.45 4.83 -10.10
N ASP A 342 7.47 5.65 -9.95
CA ASP A 342 8.64 5.67 -10.80
C ASP A 342 9.79 4.94 -10.08
N PRO A 343 10.32 3.84 -10.64
CA PRO A 343 11.34 3.05 -9.97
C PRO A 343 12.63 3.82 -9.63
N GLU A 344 13.05 4.75 -10.51
CA GLU A 344 14.25 5.56 -10.26
C GLU A 344 14.00 6.56 -9.14
N ALA A 345 12.86 7.25 -9.15
CA ALA A 345 12.46 8.20 -8.14
C ALA A 345 12.25 7.52 -6.77
N GLN A 346 11.58 6.36 -6.75
CA GLN A 346 11.38 5.57 -5.53
C GLN A 346 12.71 5.10 -4.95
N ALA A 347 13.59 4.53 -5.78
CA ALA A 347 14.92 4.10 -5.33
C ALA A 347 15.78 5.28 -4.84
N ALA A 348 15.63 6.47 -5.42
CA ALA A 348 16.31 7.68 -4.96
C ALA A 348 15.85 8.08 -3.55
N ALA A 349 14.52 8.13 -3.31
CA ALA A 349 13.93 8.45 -2.01
C ALA A 349 14.34 7.43 -0.93
N ASP A 350 14.24 6.13 -1.23
CA ASP A 350 14.65 5.07 -0.31
C ASP A 350 16.12 5.16 0.10
N ARG A 351 17.01 5.43 -0.86
CA ARG A 351 18.44 5.60 -0.57
C ARG A 351 18.72 6.85 0.25
N ALA A 352 18.07 7.97 -0.09
CA ALA A 352 18.26 9.23 0.62
C ALA A 352 17.80 9.13 2.08
N ILE A 353 16.61 8.60 2.31
CA ILE A 353 16.09 8.38 3.66
C ILE A 353 17.03 7.48 4.48
N ARG A 354 17.40 6.31 3.95
CA ARG A 354 18.28 5.35 4.66
C ARG A 354 19.68 5.89 4.95
N LYS A 355 20.16 6.83 4.15
CA LYS A 355 21.44 7.51 4.39
C LYS A 355 21.42 8.39 5.64
N TRP A 356 20.27 9.03 5.92
CA TRP A 356 20.13 10.01 6.98
C TRP A 356 19.44 9.48 8.23
N VAL A 357 18.51 8.52 8.10
CA VAL A 357 17.70 7.99 9.20
C VAL A 357 17.71 6.46 9.13
N SER A 358 18.22 5.82 10.20
CA SER A 358 18.21 4.36 10.31
C SER A 358 16.81 3.81 10.60
N PRO A 359 16.45 2.62 10.08
CA PRO A 359 15.22 1.95 10.49
C PRO A 359 15.09 1.68 11.99
N SER A 360 16.21 1.67 12.71
CA SER A 360 16.27 1.46 14.18
C SER A 360 16.18 2.75 15.00
N ASP A 361 16.27 3.92 14.36
CA ASP A 361 16.15 5.21 15.07
C ASP A 361 14.72 5.38 15.62
N ASP A 362 14.58 6.02 16.77
CA ASP A 362 13.26 6.32 17.34
C ASP A 362 12.45 7.27 16.46
N PRO A 363 13.00 8.42 16.01
CA PRO A 363 12.32 9.26 15.01
C PRO A 363 12.25 8.57 13.65
N VAL A 364 11.21 8.89 12.88
CA VAL A 364 10.98 8.38 11.53
C VAL A 364 10.97 9.51 10.53
N ALA A 365 11.62 9.29 9.38
CA ALA A 365 11.49 10.14 8.21
C ALA A 365 10.51 9.51 7.23
N ALA A 366 9.70 10.34 6.56
CA ALA A 366 8.81 9.92 5.48
C ALA A 366 8.84 10.97 4.35
N GLU A 367 8.84 10.52 3.11
CA GLU A 367 8.96 11.34 1.91
C GLU A 367 7.94 10.94 0.85
N ALA A 368 7.32 11.93 0.22
CA ALA A 368 6.53 11.75 -0.98
C ALA A 368 7.07 12.62 -2.11
N LEU A 369 7.05 12.08 -3.34
CA LEU A 369 7.34 12.81 -4.57
C LEU A 369 6.09 12.86 -5.43
N VAL A 370 5.75 14.04 -5.95
CA VAL A 370 4.56 14.30 -6.77
C VAL A 370 4.96 15.09 -8.01
N GLN A 371 4.45 14.70 -9.17
CA GLN A 371 4.71 15.39 -10.43
C GLN A 371 3.79 16.59 -10.59
N PRO A 372 4.33 17.83 -10.72
CA PRO A 372 3.58 19.04 -11.02
C PRO A 372 2.71 18.89 -12.29
N GLY A 373 1.50 19.48 -12.26
CA GLY A 373 0.58 19.48 -13.39
C GLY A 373 -0.15 18.16 -13.66
N THR A 374 0.18 17.08 -12.93
CA THR A 374 -0.52 15.79 -13.06
C THR A 374 -1.04 15.24 -11.75
N GLY A 375 -0.41 15.58 -10.61
CA GLY A 375 -0.68 14.97 -9.30
C GLY A 375 -0.17 13.53 -9.16
N ALA A 376 0.56 13.01 -10.15
CA ALA A 376 1.07 11.64 -10.13
C ALA A 376 2.08 11.45 -9.00
N ILE A 377 1.81 10.50 -8.09
CA ILE A 377 2.71 10.14 -7.01
C ILE A 377 3.83 9.29 -7.60
N LYS A 378 5.05 9.82 -7.59
CA LYS A 378 6.24 9.19 -8.18
C LYS A 378 7.03 8.34 -7.20
N ALA A 379 6.97 8.67 -5.90
CA ALA A 379 7.59 7.88 -4.85
C ALA A 379 6.87 8.08 -3.51
N MET A 380 6.91 7.05 -2.67
CA MET A 380 6.51 7.07 -1.27
C MET A 380 7.51 6.24 -0.47
N ALA A 381 8.34 6.89 0.32
CA ALA A 381 9.40 6.25 1.07
C ALA A 381 9.35 6.61 2.55
N ALA A 382 9.78 5.69 3.41
CA ALA A 382 9.93 5.94 4.83
C ALA A 382 11.14 5.21 5.41
N SER A 383 11.72 5.74 6.49
CA SER A 383 12.86 5.12 7.18
C SER A 383 12.47 3.84 7.91
N ARG A 384 11.21 3.68 8.29
CA ARG A 384 10.70 2.55 9.06
C ARG A 384 10.20 1.43 8.14
N THR A 385 10.52 0.19 8.48
CA THR A 385 9.95 -0.97 7.78
C THR A 385 8.46 -1.10 8.11
N TYR A 386 7.64 -1.32 7.09
CA TYR A 386 6.23 -1.62 7.27
C TYR A 386 6.04 -3.04 7.78
N GLY A 387 5.17 -3.23 8.78
CA GLY A 387 4.85 -4.54 9.34
C GLY A 387 4.31 -4.43 10.76
N ARG A 388 4.09 -5.58 11.42
CA ARG A 388 3.44 -5.66 12.74
C ARG A 388 4.37 -6.07 13.88
N SER A 389 5.63 -6.34 13.59
CA SER A 389 6.59 -6.83 14.57
C SER A 389 7.18 -5.68 15.40
N LYS A 390 6.68 -5.48 16.60
CA LYS A 390 7.26 -4.52 17.56
C LYS A 390 8.73 -4.83 17.87
N ALA A 391 9.12 -6.11 17.88
CA ALA A 391 10.50 -6.52 18.14
C ALA A 391 11.46 -6.09 17.02
N ARG A 392 10.97 -5.91 15.78
CA ARG A 392 11.73 -5.38 14.64
C ARG A 392 11.50 -3.89 14.42
N ASN A 393 10.84 -3.21 15.36
CA ASN A 393 10.53 -1.78 15.27
C ASN A 393 9.71 -1.42 14.00
N GLU A 394 8.79 -2.31 13.59
CA GLU A 394 7.92 -2.11 12.43
C GLU A 394 6.72 -1.21 12.74
N ILE A 395 6.19 -0.55 11.72
CA ILE A 395 4.97 0.27 11.78
C ILE A 395 3.94 -0.31 10.82
N SER A 396 2.68 -0.46 11.28
CA SER A 396 1.58 -1.07 10.53
C SER A 396 0.58 -0.06 9.95
N TYR A 397 0.98 1.20 9.80
CA TYR A 397 0.20 2.25 9.14
C TYR A 397 1.08 3.04 8.16
N ASN A 398 0.45 3.75 7.22
CA ASN A 398 1.17 4.51 6.21
C ASN A 398 1.72 5.82 6.81
N LEU A 399 3.06 5.96 6.87
CA LEU A 399 3.73 7.16 7.37
C LEU A 399 3.72 8.32 6.36
N VAL A 400 3.37 8.05 5.11
CA VAL A 400 3.57 8.98 3.99
C VAL A 400 2.24 9.60 3.54
N ALA A 401 1.11 8.96 3.85
CA ALA A 401 -0.22 9.35 3.40
C ALA A 401 -1.19 9.64 4.56
N ASP A 402 -2.34 10.19 4.24
CA ASP A 402 -3.44 10.47 5.14
C ASP A 402 -4.19 9.22 5.62
N ALA A 403 -5.12 9.38 6.55
CA ALA A 403 -5.92 8.30 7.12
C ALA A 403 -6.79 7.59 6.07
N ALA A 404 -7.26 8.28 5.04
CA ALA A 404 -8.01 7.67 3.95
C ALA A 404 -7.17 6.66 3.17
N HIS A 405 -5.86 6.87 3.10
CA HIS A 405 -4.90 6.00 2.41
C HIS A 405 -4.05 5.15 3.38
N GLY A 406 -4.62 4.83 4.55
CA GLY A 406 -4.01 3.93 5.54
C GLY A 406 -3.01 4.59 6.48
N GLY A 407 -2.95 5.91 6.49
CA GLY A 407 -2.10 6.69 7.38
C GLY A 407 -2.66 6.87 8.80
N ALA A 408 -2.03 7.75 9.55
CA ALA A 408 -2.39 8.10 10.91
C ALA A 408 -2.50 9.64 11.06
N ILE A 409 -2.26 10.14 12.27
CA ILE A 409 -2.39 11.58 12.57
C ILE A 409 -1.39 12.44 11.76
N GLY A 410 -0.23 11.90 11.39
CA GLY A 410 0.84 12.67 10.75
C GLY A 410 1.65 13.53 11.75
N PHE A 411 2.36 14.52 11.22
CA PHE A 411 3.20 15.43 12.02
C PHE A 411 2.86 16.90 11.73
N GLN A 412 2.94 17.75 12.71
CA GLN A 412 2.76 19.21 12.51
C GLN A 412 3.77 19.71 11.47
N ALA A 413 3.25 20.41 10.44
CA ALA A 413 4.05 20.82 9.28
C ALA A 413 5.02 21.97 9.54
N GLY A 414 4.86 22.68 10.67
CA GLY A 414 5.72 23.78 11.03
C GLY A 414 5.70 24.90 9.98
N SER A 415 6.80 25.59 9.87
CA SER A 415 6.97 26.77 8.99
C SER A 415 6.77 26.51 7.49
N THR A 416 6.50 25.28 7.04
CA THR A 416 6.10 25.05 5.64
C THR A 416 4.78 25.75 5.30
N PHE A 417 3.92 25.97 6.31
CA PHE A 417 2.64 26.68 6.15
C PHE A 417 2.78 28.18 5.87
N LYS A 418 3.92 28.80 6.19
CA LYS A 418 4.23 30.19 5.83
C LYS A 418 4.10 30.45 4.34
N THR A 419 4.29 29.42 3.51
CA THR A 419 4.06 29.46 2.06
C THR A 419 2.64 29.87 1.71
N PHE A 420 1.62 29.42 2.44
CA PHE A 420 0.23 29.77 2.16
C PHE A 420 -0.09 31.21 2.56
N THR A 421 0.51 31.73 3.62
CA THR A 421 0.42 33.13 4.02
C THR A 421 1.14 34.04 3.02
N LEU A 422 2.30 33.65 2.51
CA LEU A 422 3.00 34.34 1.41
C LEU A 422 2.13 34.43 0.17
N ILE A 423 1.57 33.29 -0.28
CA ILE A 423 0.69 33.24 -1.47
C ILE A 423 -0.53 34.16 -1.27
N ASN A 424 -1.18 34.13 -0.09
CA ASN A 424 -2.31 35.02 0.20
C ASN A 424 -1.91 36.50 0.15
N ALA A 425 -0.70 36.84 0.61
CA ALA A 425 -0.19 38.23 0.52
C ALA A 425 0.00 38.65 -0.95
N LEU A 426 0.56 37.79 -1.79
CA LEU A 426 0.71 38.03 -3.24
C LEU A 426 -0.65 38.15 -3.93
N GLN A 427 -1.63 37.29 -3.60
CA GLN A 427 -3.02 37.38 -4.08
C GLN A 427 -3.69 38.70 -3.74
N LYS A 428 -3.33 39.32 -2.61
CA LYS A 428 -3.82 40.63 -2.18
C LYS A 428 -3.02 41.79 -2.78
N GLY A 429 -2.09 41.51 -3.68
CA GLY A 429 -1.35 42.53 -4.42
C GLY A 429 -0.11 43.05 -3.74
N MET A 430 0.35 42.41 -2.65
CA MET A 430 1.66 42.78 -2.07
C MET A 430 2.79 42.41 -3.04
N LYS A 431 3.77 43.27 -3.14
CA LYS A 431 4.98 43.05 -3.93
C LYS A 431 6.06 42.34 -3.10
N VAL A 432 6.98 41.66 -3.79
CA VAL A 432 7.95 40.79 -3.11
C VAL A 432 8.90 41.52 -2.17
N ASP A 433 9.11 42.85 -2.36
CA ASP A 433 9.95 43.66 -1.51
C ASP A 433 9.14 44.59 -0.58
N ASP A 434 7.77 44.46 -0.56
CA ASP A 434 6.97 45.03 0.49
C ASP A 434 7.30 44.40 1.85
N GLY A 435 7.34 45.21 2.90
CA GLY A 435 7.78 44.74 4.21
C GLY A 435 7.41 45.62 5.36
N PHE A 436 7.82 45.25 6.53
CA PHE A 436 7.63 46.00 7.77
C PHE A 436 8.66 45.62 8.83
N THR A 437 8.80 46.44 9.84
CA THR A 437 9.67 46.15 10.97
C THR A 437 8.99 45.23 11.94
N VAL A 438 9.71 44.15 12.35
CA VAL A 438 9.26 43.19 13.35
C VAL A 438 10.20 43.15 14.54
N GLY A 439 9.64 42.88 15.72
CA GLY A 439 10.38 42.72 16.97
C GLY A 439 10.96 41.30 17.15
N GLU A 440 11.62 41.09 18.27
CA GLU A 440 12.08 39.73 18.70
C GLU A 440 10.90 38.83 19.06
N GLY A 441 9.84 39.42 19.60
CA GLY A 441 8.60 38.75 19.96
C GLY A 441 7.37 39.36 19.27
N TYR A 442 6.40 38.53 18.93
CA TYR A 442 5.06 38.93 18.51
C TYR A 442 4.05 38.51 19.57
N ARG A 443 3.12 39.39 19.85
CA ARG A 443 1.94 39.11 20.67
C ARG A 443 0.71 39.63 19.94
N ALA A 444 -0.32 38.82 19.82
CA ALA A 444 -1.57 39.24 19.21
C ALA A 444 -2.17 40.45 19.97
N SER A 445 -2.59 41.47 19.24
CA SER A 445 -3.12 42.73 19.81
C SER A 445 -4.57 42.62 20.35
N GLY A 446 -5.01 41.39 20.65
CA GLY A 446 -6.32 41.07 21.21
C GLY A 446 -7.16 40.17 20.28
N TYR A 447 -8.30 39.69 20.76
CA TYR A 447 -9.20 38.78 20.04
C TYR A 447 -9.63 39.21 18.63
N PRO A 448 -9.83 40.49 18.30
CA PRO A 448 -10.23 40.89 16.95
C PRO A 448 -9.14 40.75 15.90
N ALA A 449 -7.87 40.51 16.31
CA ALA A 449 -6.72 40.45 15.40
C ALA A 449 -6.78 39.30 14.39
N PHE A 450 -7.38 38.16 14.78
CA PHE A 450 -7.53 36.98 13.93
C PHE A 450 -8.97 36.49 13.94
N LYS A 451 -9.54 36.31 12.76
CA LYS A 451 -10.86 35.71 12.56
C LYS A 451 -10.74 34.42 11.75
N ASN A 452 -11.29 33.33 12.27
CA ASN A 452 -11.41 32.09 11.51
C ASN A 452 -12.48 32.20 10.40
N CYS A 453 -12.68 31.19 9.60
CA CYS A 453 -13.62 31.21 8.48
C CYS A 453 -15.11 31.19 8.89
N LYS A 454 -15.40 31.03 10.18
CA LYS A 454 -16.75 31.25 10.74
C LYS A 454 -16.97 32.70 11.25
N GLY A 455 -15.92 33.53 11.20
CA GLY A 455 -15.95 34.89 11.75
C GLY A 455 -15.72 34.97 13.26
N GLU A 456 -15.35 33.86 13.90
CA GLU A 456 -15.03 33.81 15.33
C GLU A 456 -13.63 34.42 15.59
N ASN A 457 -13.48 35.15 16.68
CA ASN A 457 -12.18 35.67 17.09
C ASN A 457 -11.37 34.56 17.75
N VAL A 458 -10.19 34.27 17.24
CA VAL A 458 -9.33 33.11 17.65
C VAL A 458 -7.91 33.51 18.06
N GLY A 459 -7.59 34.80 18.07
CA GLY A 459 -6.29 35.30 18.57
C GLY A 459 -6.20 35.19 20.09
N ASP A 460 -5.11 34.69 20.62
CA ASP A 460 -4.82 34.64 22.06
C ASP A 460 -3.80 35.73 22.44
N PRO A 461 -4.24 36.81 23.14
CA PRO A 461 -3.35 37.89 23.54
C PRO A 461 -2.32 37.47 24.61
N ALA A 462 -2.48 36.33 25.25
CA ALA A 462 -1.50 35.79 26.20
C ALA A 462 -0.38 35.03 25.50
N HIS A 463 -0.62 34.55 24.28
CA HIS A 463 0.36 33.80 23.50
C HIS A 463 1.43 34.74 22.93
N THR A 464 2.70 34.39 23.14
CA THR A 464 3.85 35.10 22.60
C THR A 464 4.64 34.21 21.67
N VAL A 465 4.90 34.68 20.44
CA VAL A 465 5.69 33.98 19.44
C VAL A 465 7.06 34.66 19.31
N THR A 466 8.13 33.88 19.38
CA THR A 466 9.50 34.34 19.20
C THR A 466 10.09 33.76 17.91
N ASN A 467 11.27 34.23 17.51
CA ASN A 467 11.99 33.72 16.36
C ASN A 467 12.99 32.68 16.81
N ASP A 468 12.96 31.49 16.19
CA ASP A 468 14.00 30.47 16.35
C ASP A 468 15.22 30.79 15.48
N GLU A 469 14.95 31.30 14.27
CA GLU A 469 15.92 31.76 13.29
C GLU A 469 15.59 33.18 12.83
N GLY A 470 16.61 33.96 12.52
CA GLY A 470 16.44 35.31 12.03
C GLY A 470 16.32 36.36 13.14
N SER A 471 16.83 37.54 12.87
CA SER A 471 16.86 38.69 13.79
C SER A 471 15.67 39.61 13.57
N PRO A 472 15.30 40.44 14.59
CA PRO A 472 14.30 41.51 14.44
C PRO A 472 14.76 42.56 13.40
N GLY A 473 13.89 43.48 13.08
CA GLY A 473 14.15 44.58 12.15
C GLY A 473 13.28 44.55 10.91
N TRP A 474 13.69 45.27 9.89
CA TRP A 474 12.94 45.34 8.62
C TRP A 474 13.01 43.99 7.87
N LYS A 475 11.86 43.45 7.54
CA LYS A 475 11.71 42.22 6.73
C LYS A 475 10.75 42.48 5.57
N THR A 476 11.06 41.96 4.41
CA THR A 476 10.18 41.91 3.22
C THR A 476 9.58 40.54 3.05
N LEU A 477 8.64 40.34 2.10
CA LEU A 477 8.14 39.02 1.75
C LEU A 477 9.31 38.05 1.42
N ARG A 478 10.35 38.52 0.70
CA ARG A 478 11.58 37.74 0.43
C ARG A 478 12.33 37.40 1.71
N THR A 479 12.83 38.41 2.43
CA THR A 479 13.73 38.21 3.56
C THR A 479 13.06 37.56 4.78
N GLY A 480 11.78 37.81 4.99
CA GLY A 480 10.96 37.14 6.00
C GLY A 480 10.79 35.64 5.69
N THR A 481 10.60 35.28 4.40
CA THR A 481 10.47 33.90 3.93
C THR A 481 11.81 33.18 3.99
N TRP A 482 12.89 33.79 3.50
CA TRP A 482 14.24 33.17 3.48
C TRP A 482 14.74 32.85 4.90
N GLY A 483 14.54 33.79 5.84
CA GLY A 483 14.88 33.61 7.26
C GLY A 483 13.83 32.87 8.07
N SER A 484 12.72 32.45 7.46
CA SER A 484 11.61 31.77 8.16
C SER A 484 11.14 32.50 9.42
N VAL A 485 11.10 33.86 9.39
CA VAL A 485 10.90 34.73 10.57
C VAL A 485 9.47 34.58 11.11
N ASN A 486 9.30 33.99 12.30
CA ASN A 486 7.99 33.74 12.92
C ASN A 486 7.20 35.03 13.14
N THR A 487 7.84 36.05 13.74
CA THR A 487 7.19 37.34 14.06
C THR A 487 6.76 38.08 12.79
N PHE A 488 7.47 37.91 11.68
CA PHE A 488 7.07 38.46 10.38
C PHE A 488 5.78 37.80 9.87
N PHE A 489 5.72 36.47 9.89
CA PHE A 489 4.57 35.75 9.38
C PHE A 489 3.32 35.87 10.25
N MET A 490 3.47 35.99 11.56
CA MET A 490 2.35 36.31 12.45
C MET A 490 1.75 37.70 12.12
N THR A 491 2.61 38.68 11.91
CA THR A 491 2.18 40.04 11.51
C THR A 491 1.58 40.05 10.10
N LEU A 492 2.17 39.27 9.17
CA LEU A 492 1.68 39.16 7.80
C LEU A 492 0.29 38.50 7.78
N GLU A 493 0.11 37.36 8.48
CA GLU A 493 -1.18 36.69 8.55
C GLU A 493 -2.27 37.55 9.17
N GLN A 494 -1.93 38.32 10.22
CA GLN A 494 -2.85 39.32 10.79
C GLN A 494 -3.32 40.36 9.75
N ARG A 495 -2.40 40.82 8.87
CA ARG A 495 -2.70 41.81 7.82
C ARG A 495 -3.50 41.23 6.67
N VAL A 496 -3.14 40.02 6.19
CA VAL A 496 -3.77 39.40 5.03
C VAL A 496 -4.98 38.53 5.38
N GLY A 497 -5.19 38.24 6.66
CA GLY A 497 -6.34 37.52 7.20
C GLY A 497 -6.18 36.02 7.24
N LEU A 498 -6.40 35.44 8.43
CA LEU A 498 -6.32 34.02 8.70
C LEU A 498 -7.25 33.19 7.79
N CYS A 499 -8.54 33.56 7.69
CA CYS A 499 -9.49 32.79 6.88
C CYS A 499 -9.10 32.73 5.40
N ASP A 500 -8.54 33.80 4.83
CA ASP A 500 -8.13 33.83 3.44
C ASP A 500 -6.86 32.95 3.25
N THR A 501 -5.94 32.94 4.21
CA THR A 501 -4.79 32.04 4.25
C THR A 501 -5.25 30.55 4.30
N VAL A 502 -6.25 30.24 5.14
CA VAL A 502 -6.84 28.90 5.22
C VAL A 502 -7.51 28.49 3.89
N LYS A 503 -8.21 29.42 3.23
CA LYS A 503 -8.82 29.16 1.91
C LYS A 503 -7.75 28.89 0.84
N THR A 504 -6.66 29.68 0.85
CA THR A 504 -5.51 29.48 -0.05
C THR A 504 -4.90 28.08 0.16
N ALA A 505 -4.66 27.68 1.41
CA ALA A 505 -4.16 26.34 1.72
C ALA A 505 -5.13 25.24 1.23
N LYS A 506 -6.43 25.37 1.51
CA LYS A 506 -7.47 24.43 1.05
C LYS A 506 -7.58 24.38 -0.47
N SER A 507 -7.39 25.50 -1.18
CA SER A 507 -7.42 25.53 -2.64
C SER A 507 -6.28 24.70 -3.26
N LEU A 508 -5.16 24.57 -2.56
CA LEU A 508 -4.01 23.75 -2.92
C LEU A 508 -4.09 22.32 -2.35
N GLY A 509 -5.25 21.89 -1.84
CA GLY A 509 -5.50 20.53 -1.38
C GLY A 509 -5.07 20.25 0.05
N ILE A 510 -4.64 21.24 0.82
CA ILE A 510 -4.25 21.05 2.22
C ILE A 510 -5.45 20.61 3.06
N HIS A 511 -5.29 19.48 3.72
CA HIS A 511 -6.20 18.89 4.70
C HIS A 511 -5.39 18.18 5.79
N ARG A 512 -5.98 17.95 6.95
CA ARG A 512 -5.30 17.23 8.03
C ARG A 512 -5.18 15.74 7.68
N SER A 513 -4.05 15.14 8.03
CA SER A 513 -3.76 13.73 7.80
C SER A 513 -4.80 12.79 8.43
N ASP A 514 -5.38 13.16 9.58
CA ASP A 514 -6.42 12.40 10.29
C ASP A 514 -7.84 12.58 9.72
N GLY A 515 -8.01 13.38 8.65
CA GLY A 515 -9.30 13.71 8.06
C GLY A 515 -10.16 14.70 8.87
N ALA A 516 -9.67 15.19 10.02
CA ALA A 516 -10.34 16.20 10.80
C ALA A 516 -10.29 17.58 10.08
N LYS A 517 -11.10 18.53 10.55
CA LYS A 517 -11.05 19.90 10.02
C LYS A 517 -9.75 20.58 10.40
N LEU A 518 -9.23 21.42 9.51
CA LEU A 518 -8.09 22.27 9.81
C LEU A 518 -8.37 23.13 11.05
N GLN A 519 -7.37 23.20 11.93
CA GLN A 519 -7.36 24.09 13.08
C GLN A 519 -7.06 25.51 12.58
N GLU A 520 -8.00 26.42 12.76
CA GLU A 520 -7.96 27.79 12.25
C GLU A 520 -7.69 28.78 13.41
N TYR A 521 -6.46 28.72 13.98
CA TYR A 521 -5.99 29.63 15.04
C TYR A 521 -4.93 30.57 14.49
N GLU A 522 -4.57 31.62 15.27
CA GLU A 522 -3.58 32.63 14.90
C GLU A 522 -2.21 32.08 14.55
N THR A 523 -1.90 30.83 14.99
CA THR A 523 -0.66 30.13 14.69
C THR A 523 -0.76 29.23 13.46
N PHE A 524 -1.82 29.40 12.65
CA PHE A 524 -1.99 28.61 11.42
C PHE A 524 -0.79 28.73 10.49
N THR A 525 -0.25 29.94 10.31
CA THR A 525 0.95 30.20 9.50
C THR A 525 2.20 29.50 10.02
N LEU A 526 2.22 29.08 11.30
CA LEU A 526 3.31 28.33 11.92
C LEU A 526 3.15 26.81 11.78
N GLY A 527 2.04 26.34 11.13
CA GLY A 527 1.85 24.94 10.76
C GLY A 527 1.47 24.01 11.91
N ILE A 528 0.50 24.44 12.73
CA ILE A 528 -0.02 23.67 13.88
C ILE A 528 -0.82 22.43 13.49
N ASN A 529 -1.19 22.30 12.22
CA ASN A 529 -1.94 21.16 11.72
C ASN A 529 -1.02 19.99 11.41
N GLU A 530 -1.44 18.80 11.79
CA GLU A 530 -0.77 17.54 11.49
C GLU A 530 -1.04 17.17 10.04
N MET A 531 0.05 16.92 9.30
CA MET A 531 0.08 16.70 7.85
C MET A 531 0.80 15.39 7.51
N ASP A 532 0.54 14.90 6.33
CA ASP A 532 1.28 13.82 5.68
C ASP A 532 2.09 14.35 4.49
N PRO A 533 3.18 13.65 4.11
CA PRO A 533 4.04 14.06 3.01
C PRO A 533 3.35 14.18 1.65
N VAL A 534 2.40 13.30 1.30
CA VAL A 534 1.70 13.36 0.01
C VAL A 534 0.90 14.66 -0.11
N THR A 535 0.13 15.02 0.91
CA THR A 535 -0.67 16.24 0.95
C THR A 535 0.20 17.49 0.80
N VAL A 536 1.32 17.56 1.52
CA VAL A 536 2.24 18.71 1.46
C VAL A 536 2.97 18.77 0.12
N ALA A 537 3.53 17.64 -0.36
CA ALA A 537 4.21 17.57 -1.66
C ALA A 537 3.29 17.98 -2.81
N ASN A 538 2.03 17.54 -2.78
CA ASN A 538 1.05 17.88 -3.82
C ASN A 538 0.65 19.37 -3.81
N ALA A 539 0.56 19.99 -2.64
CA ALA A 539 0.33 21.42 -2.55
C ALA A 539 1.49 22.24 -3.14
N TYR A 540 2.74 21.80 -2.90
CA TYR A 540 3.92 22.41 -3.48
C TYR A 540 4.07 22.09 -4.98
N ALA A 541 3.65 20.91 -5.44
CA ALA A 541 3.55 20.57 -6.86
C ALA A 541 2.62 21.52 -7.61
N ALA A 542 1.52 21.94 -6.99
CA ALA A 542 0.61 22.89 -7.59
C ALA A 542 1.25 24.29 -7.79
N ILE A 543 2.17 24.71 -6.90
CA ILE A 543 2.95 25.95 -7.09
C ILE A 543 3.90 25.76 -8.28
N GLY A 544 4.63 24.64 -8.34
CA GLY A 544 5.52 24.29 -9.44
C GLY A 544 4.81 24.18 -10.80
N ALA A 545 3.52 23.84 -10.78
CA ALA A 545 2.63 23.80 -11.95
C ALA A 545 1.91 25.14 -12.22
N ARG A 546 2.50 26.27 -11.80
CA ARG A 546 1.94 27.61 -12.00
C ARG A 546 0.51 27.74 -11.46
N GLY A 547 0.25 27.19 -10.27
CA GLY A 547 -1.05 27.26 -9.59
C GLY A 547 -2.08 26.22 -10.06
N THR A 548 -1.72 25.29 -10.93
CA THR A 548 -2.58 24.18 -11.31
C THR A 548 -2.52 23.06 -10.25
N TYR A 549 -3.59 22.90 -9.48
CA TYR A 549 -3.75 21.79 -8.56
C TYR A 549 -4.37 20.58 -9.27
N CYS A 550 -3.73 19.44 -9.17
CA CYS A 550 -4.29 18.15 -9.56
C CYS A 550 -4.48 17.27 -8.33
N ALA A 551 -5.57 16.51 -8.27
CA ALA A 551 -5.75 15.53 -7.19
C ALA A 551 -4.60 14.51 -7.22
N PRO A 552 -4.07 14.05 -6.07
CA PRO A 552 -3.08 12.98 -6.05
C PRO A 552 -3.57 11.76 -6.83
N MET A 553 -2.72 11.16 -7.63
CA MET A 553 -3.05 10.03 -8.50
C MET A 553 -2.00 8.94 -8.35
N ALA A 554 -2.44 7.72 -8.01
CA ALA A 554 -1.57 6.55 -7.91
C ALA A 554 -1.76 5.54 -9.04
N ILE A 555 -2.95 5.50 -9.66
CA ILE A 555 -3.33 4.52 -10.68
C ILE A 555 -3.46 5.22 -12.04
N THR A 556 -2.83 4.67 -13.08
CA THR A 556 -2.94 5.18 -14.47
C THR A 556 -3.84 4.31 -15.33
N ARG A 557 -3.86 2.99 -15.07
CA ARG A 557 -4.62 2.03 -15.88
C ARG A 557 -4.98 0.80 -15.07
N ILE A 558 -6.17 0.28 -15.30
CA ILE A 558 -6.59 -1.05 -14.85
C ILE A 558 -7.00 -1.83 -16.09
N THR A 559 -6.42 -3.03 -16.23
CA THR A 559 -6.83 -4.02 -17.23
C THR A 559 -7.43 -5.20 -16.50
N ASP A 560 -8.63 -5.59 -16.86
CA ASP A 560 -9.30 -6.74 -16.26
C ASP A 560 -8.84 -8.06 -16.91
N ARG A 561 -9.31 -9.19 -16.38
CA ARG A 561 -9.02 -10.54 -16.90
C ARG A 561 -9.49 -10.79 -18.33
N TYR A 562 -10.42 -10.00 -18.84
CA TYR A 562 -10.95 -10.11 -20.21
C TYR A 562 -10.19 -9.21 -21.19
N GLY A 563 -9.22 -8.41 -20.68
CA GLY A 563 -8.48 -7.44 -21.46
C GLY A 563 -9.19 -6.10 -21.64
N GLU A 564 -10.29 -5.87 -20.89
CA GLU A 564 -10.94 -4.55 -20.88
C GLU A 564 -10.06 -3.56 -20.13
N VAL A 565 -9.86 -2.38 -20.73
CA VAL A 565 -8.94 -1.36 -20.22
C VAL A 565 -9.70 -0.14 -19.72
N THR A 566 -9.43 0.27 -18.50
CA THR A 566 -9.86 1.54 -17.91
C THR A 566 -8.65 2.43 -17.68
N ASP A 567 -8.58 3.58 -18.37
CA ASP A 567 -7.54 4.59 -18.19
C ASP A 567 -7.99 5.68 -17.22
N PHE A 568 -7.06 6.11 -16.35
CA PHE A 568 -7.26 7.21 -15.41
C PHE A 568 -6.43 8.41 -15.82
N THR A 569 -7.05 9.57 -15.85
CA THR A 569 -6.43 10.83 -16.23
C THR A 569 -6.37 11.82 -15.08
N PRO A 570 -5.38 12.73 -15.05
CA PRO A 570 -5.26 13.75 -14.02
C PRO A 570 -6.54 14.59 -13.87
N LYS A 571 -7.04 14.72 -12.62
CA LYS A 571 -8.18 15.58 -12.26
C LYS A 571 -7.65 16.92 -11.77
N CYS A 572 -7.50 17.88 -12.67
CA CYS A 572 -6.84 19.16 -12.40
C CYS A 572 -7.79 20.36 -12.45
N ARG A 573 -7.42 21.44 -11.73
CA ARG A 573 -8.08 22.76 -11.75
C ARG A 573 -7.05 23.86 -11.51
N GLN A 574 -7.28 25.05 -12.05
CA GLN A 574 -6.50 26.23 -11.69
C GLN A 574 -6.91 26.66 -10.27
N ALA A 575 -5.99 26.56 -9.32
CA ALA A 575 -6.21 26.89 -7.91
C ALA A 575 -5.68 28.27 -7.53
N LEU A 576 -4.62 28.73 -8.20
CA LEU A 576 -4.02 30.06 -8.05
C LEU A 576 -3.89 30.72 -9.42
N ASP A 577 -3.86 32.06 -9.42
CA ASP A 577 -3.40 32.83 -10.58
C ASP A 577 -1.95 32.40 -10.91
N PRO A 578 -1.62 32.05 -12.20
CA PRO A 578 -0.29 31.62 -12.59
C PRO A 578 0.82 32.61 -12.19
N GLU A 579 0.61 33.91 -12.31
CA GLU A 579 1.60 34.92 -11.96
C GLU A 579 1.83 35.02 -10.45
N VAL A 580 0.80 34.71 -9.61
CA VAL A 580 0.94 34.60 -8.17
C VAL A 580 1.81 33.39 -7.80
N ALA A 581 1.62 32.25 -8.50
CA ALA A 581 2.44 31.07 -8.30
C ALA A 581 3.90 31.30 -8.72
N ASP A 582 4.11 32.00 -9.86
CA ASP A 582 5.44 32.37 -10.34
C ASP A 582 6.15 33.30 -9.31
N ALA A 583 5.45 34.28 -8.76
CA ALA A 583 5.99 35.16 -7.73
C ALA A 583 6.30 34.39 -6.42
N ALA A 584 5.46 33.45 -6.04
CA ALA A 584 5.73 32.60 -4.88
C ALA A 584 6.96 31.69 -5.09
N ALA A 585 7.11 31.11 -6.29
CA ALA A 585 8.28 30.31 -6.66
C ALA A 585 9.57 31.14 -6.64
N ASP A 586 9.52 32.37 -7.16
CA ASP A 586 10.66 33.29 -7.12
C ASP A 586 11.09 33.60 -5.67
N VAL A 587 10.16 33.92 -4.77
CA VAL A 587 10.48 34.18 -3.35
C VAL A 587 11.03 32.92 -2.70
N LEU A 588 10.41 31.74 -2.92
CA LEU A 588 10.80 30.47 -2.29
C LEU A 588 12.15 29.95 -2.84
N SER A 589 12.57 30.32 -4.04
CA SER A 589 13.88 29.92 -4.60
C SER A 589 15.06 30.48 -3.81
N GLY A 590 14.92 31.67 -3.25
CA GLY A 590 15.94 32.31 -2.45
C GLY A 590 16.27 31.58 -1.14
N VAL A 591 15.45 30.61 -0.72
CA VAL A 591 15.71 29.79 0.48
C VAL A 591 17.02 29.01 0.36
N PHE A 592 17.41 28.60 -0.86
CA PHE A 592 18.66 27.85 -1.12
C PHE A 592 19.93 28.72 -1.15
N THR A 593 19.79 30.00 -1.49
CA THR A 593 20.94 30.90 -1.68
C THR A 593 21.10 31.92 -0.55
N GLN A 594 20.00 32.41 -0.02
CA GLN A 594 19.96 33.49 0.98
C GLN A 594 19.31 33.05 2.30
N GLY A 595 18.65 31.88 2.31
CA GLY A 595 17.82 31.42 3.42
C GLY A 595 18.32 30.20 4.16
N THR A 596 17.37 29.53 4.82
CA THR A 596 17.61 28.40 5.73
C THR A 596 18.31 27.19 5.09
N MET A 597 18.23 27.01 3.76
CA MET A 597 18.92 25.93 3.05
C MET A 597 20.28 26.31 2.46
N ARG A 598 20.77 27.52 2.70
CA ARG A 598 22.06 28.01 2.13
C ARG A 598 23.22 27.09 2.44
N GLY A 599 23.28 26.51 3.65
CA GLY A 599 24.34 25.57 4.06
C GLY A 599 24.23 24.18 3.43
N VAL A 600 23.01 23.80 2.97
CA VAL A 600 22.76 22.51 2.30
C VAL A 600 23.01 22.64 0.79
N GLY A 601 22.67 23.77 0.19
CA GLY A 601 22.84 24.08 -1.22
C GLY A 601 21.67 23.64 -2.10
N GLY A 602 21.66 24.13 -3.34
CA GLY A 602 20.63 23.84 -4.35
C GLY A 602 20.88 22.56 -5.16
N LEU A 603 20.12 22.42 -6.27
CA LEU A 603 20.14 21.23 -7.14
C LEU A 603 20.97 21.43 -8.43
N GLY A 604 21.50 22.63 -8.69
CA GLY A 604 22.12 22.96 -9.99
C GLY A 604 21.09 23.20 -11.11
N ARG A 605 19.80 23.26 -10.76
CA ARG A 605 18.64 23.65 -11.59
C ARG A 605 17.70 24.49 -10.74
N ASP A 606 16.70 25.10 -11.37
CA ASP A 606 15.68 25.87 -10.68
C ASP A 606 14.96 25.04 -9.63
N ALA A 607 14.99 25.52 -8.40
CA ALA A 607 14.35 24.89 -7.26
C ALA A 607 13.84 25.93 -6.27
N ALA A 608 12.73 25.66 -5.65
CA ALA A 608 12.10 26.48 -4.63
C ALA A 608 11.62 25.61 -3.46
N GLY A 609 11.55 26.16 -2.24
CA GLY A 609 11.13 25.36 -1.09
C GLY A 609 11.09 26.12 0.21
N LYS A 610 10.68 25.40 1.26
CA LYS A 610 10.53 25.93 2.61
C LYS A 610 10.86 24.88 3.65
N THR A 611 11.69 25.24 4.63
CA THR A 611 11.92 24.45 5.84
C THR A 611 10.74 24.58 6.80
N GLY A 612 10.45 23.50 7.53
CA GLY A 612 9.53 23.46 8.65
C GLY A 612 10.25 23.00 9.91
N THR A 613 9.99 23.67 11.00
CA THR A 613 10.40 23.28 12.35
C THR A 613 9.27 23.73 13.25
N THR A 614 8.85 22.89 14.17
CA THR A 614 7.83 23.25 15.17
C THR A 614 8.47 23.68 16.47
N ASP A 615 7.70 24.36 17.30
CA ASP A 615 8.11 24.77 18.62
C ASP A 615 8.68 23.59 19.41
N ASP A 616 9.70 23.86 20.21
CA ASP A 616 10.38 22.85 21.03
C ASP A 616 10.98 21.69 20.21
N TYR A 617 11.19 21.84 18.91
CA TYR A 617 11.74 20.80 18.01
C TYR A 617 10.92 19.50 18.00
N ALA A 618 9.59 19.61 18.07
CA ALA A 618 8.73 18.42 18.08
C ALA A 618 8.74 17.68 16.75
N THR A 619 8.78 18.42 15.62
CA THR A 619 8.89 17.87 14.27
C THR A 619 9.75 18.76 13.38
N ALA A 620 10.33 18.17 12.34
CA ALA A 620 11.09 18.87 11.31
C ALA A 620 10.61 18.48 9.91
N TRP A 621 10.54 19.46 9.00
CA TRP A 621 10.05 19.30 7.65
C TRP A 621 10.90 20.04 6.62
N PHE A 622 10.87 19.53 5.39
CA PHE A 622 11.22 20.31 4.21
C PHE A 622 10.22 19.99 3.09
N ALA A 623 9.71 21.02 2.45
CA ALA A 623 8.91 20.88 1.24
C ALA A 623 9.49 21.76 0.14
N GLY A 624 9.72 21.19 -1.04
CA GLY A 624 10.31 21.91 -2.16
C GLY A 624 9.94 21.31 -3.50
N PHE A 625 10.19 22.06 -4.57
CA PHE A 625 9.81 21.69 -5.92
C PHE A 625 10.76 22.28 -6.95
N THR A 626 10.79 21.63 -8.09
CA THR A 626 11.21 22.14 -9.40
C THR A 626 9.97 22.20 -10.30
N PRO A 627 10.04 22.73 -11.52
CA PRO A 627 8.93 22.58 -12.47
C PRO A 627 8.62 21.10 -12.82
N ASP A 628 9.59 20.19 -12.64
CA ASP A 628 9.50 18.79 -13.06
C ASP A 628 9.00 17.85 -11.94
N LEU A 629 9.37 18.14 -10.68
CA LEU A 629 9.10 17.27 -9.53
C LEU A 629 8.99 18.08 -8.24
N ALA A 630 8.04 17.72 -7.38
CA ALA A 630 7.89 18.26 -6.04
C ALA A 630 8.05 17.15 -5.00
N GLY A 631 8.55 17.50 -3.82
CA GLY A 631 8.68 16.54 -2.73
C GLY A 631 8.51 17.19 -1.37
N ALA A 632 8.04 16.41 -0.40
CA ALA A 632 7.97 16.81 1.00
C ALA A 632 8.52 15.69 1.89
N VAL A 633 9.38 16.08 2.82
CA VAL A 633 10.01 15.20 3.82
C VAL A 633 9.56 15.63 5.21
N SER A 634 9.01 14.70 5.97
CA SER A 634 8.68 14.85 7.38
C SER A 634 9.67 14.06 8.25
N LEU A 635 9.94 14.56 9.44
CA LEU A 635 10.68 13.87 10.50
C LEU A 635 10.00 14.13 11.84
N GLY A 636 9.71 13.07 12.58
CA GLY A 636 9.08 13.16 13.89
C GLY A 636 9.12 11.81 14.63
N ASP A 637 8.75 11.80 15.90
CA ASP A 637 8.67 10.58 16.68
C ASP A 637 7.24 10.02 16.68
N PRO A 638 7.02 8.80 16.15
CA PRO A 638 5.69 8.19 16.05
C PRO A 638 5.07 7.82 17.40
N ARG A 639 5.86 7.84 18.48
CA ARG A 639 5.37 7.64 19.86
C ARG A 639 4.68 8.87 20.43
N GLY A 640 4.75 9.99 19.74
CA GLY A 640 4.16 11.28 20.11
C GLY A 640 5.22 12.38 20.14
N SER A 641 5.23 13.23 19.14
CA SER A 641 6.26 14.28 18.95
C SER A 641 6.26 15.33 20.06
N ARG A 642 5.16 15.48 20.80
CA ARG A 642 5.08 16.43 21.95
C ARG A 642 5.95 15.95 23.13
N ASP A 643 5.96 14.64 23.41
CA ASP A 643 6.70 14.04 24.51
C ASP A 643 8.10 13.56 24.09
N HIS A 644 8.29 13.29 22.80
CA HIS A 644 9.52 12.81 22.19
C HIS A 644 10.04 13.83 21.17
N LYS A 645 10.75 14.84 21.66
CA LYS A 645 11.25 15.96 20.86
C LYS A 645 12.50 15.56 20.06
N LEU A 646 12.75 16.25 18.96
CA LEU A 646 13.94 16.10 18.13
C LEU A 646 15.14 16.95 18.65
N SER A 647 15.31 17.00 19.96
CA SER A 647 16.42 17.69 20.63
C SER A 647 17.18 16.72 21.54
N GLY A 648 18.52 16.80 21.52
CA GLY A 648 19.38 15.91 22.27
C GLY A 648 19.30 14.45 21.77
N VAL A 649 19.05 14.23 20.46
CA VAL A 649 18.79 12.91 19.87
C VAL A 649 19.94 12.46 18.97
N THR A 650 20.09 11.13 18.84
CA THR A 650 20.98 10.52 17.85
C THR A 650 20.15 9.95 16.72
N ILE A 651 20.40 10.37 15.47
CA ILE A 651 19.71 9.92 14.26
C ILE A 651 20.76 9.60 13.20
N GLY A 652 20.65 8.43 12.54
CA GLY A 652 21.64 7.98 11.57
C GLY A 652 23.05 7.87 12.13
N GLY A 653 23.17 7.58 13.43
CA GLY A 653 24.45 7.50 14.15
C GLY A 653 25.10 8.86 14.49
N ARG A 654 24.45 9.99 14.17
CA ARG A 654 24.92 11.34 14.45
C ARG A 654 24.09 12.00 15.56
N TYR A 655 24.76 12.65 16.52
CA TYR A 655 24.11 13.41 17.58
C TYR A 655 23.66 14.79 17.08
N TYR A 656 22.45 15.20 17.44
CA TYR A 656 21.86 16.50 17.17
C TYR A 656 21.40 17.13 18.48
N GLY A 657 21.90 18.31 18.80
CA GLY A 657 21.41 19.14 19.91
C GLY A 657 19.96 19.58 19.64
N ALA A 658 19.65 19.91 18.39
CA ALA A 658 18.32 20.19 17.86
C ALA A 658 18.26 19.83 16.37
N VAL A 659 17.15 19.26 15.90
CA VAL A 659 16.94 18.96 14.48
C VAL A 659 16.01 20.01 13.88
N LEU A 660 16.55 20.73 12.91
CA LEU A 660 15.83 21.71 12.09
C LEU A 660 15.42 21.12 10.74
N GLY A 661 14.52 21.76 10.02
CA GLY A 661 14.16 21.34 8.66
C GLY A 661 15.34 21.26 7.70
N ALA A 662 16.37 22.10 7.89
CA ALA A 662 17.62 22.07 7.13
C ALA A 662 18.64 21.00 7.60
N SER A 663 18.44 20.36 8.78
CA SER A 663 19.41 19.44 9.36
C SER A 663 19.34 18.03 8.74
N ILE A 664 18.11 17.49 8.54
CA ILE A 664 17.84 16.14 8.02
C ILE A 664 16.83 16.18 6.88
N PRO A 665 15.60 16.75 7.02
CA PRO A 665 14.60 16.73 5.94
C PRO A 665 15.10 17.39 4.64
N GLY A 666 15.72 18.56 4.75
CA GLY A 666 16.29 19.27 3.59
C GLY A 666 17.36 18.48 2.83
N PRO A 667 18.40 17.94 3.50
CA PRO A 667 19.35 17.02 2.90
C PRO A 667 18.75 15.77 2.28
N ILE A 668 17.72 15.14 2.90
CA ILE A 668 17.02 13.99 2.31
C ILE A 668 16.40 14.43 0.99
N TRP A 669 15.56 15.47 1.01
CA TRP A 669 14.92 16.01 -0.19
C TRP A 669 15.94 16.33 -1.29
N ARG A 670 17.05 17.01 -0.95
CA ARG A 670 18.10 17.35 -1.91
C ARG A 670 18.74 16.11 -2.55
N ASP A 671 19.13 15.13 -1.74
CA ASP A 671 19.74 13.88 -2.22
C ASP A 671 18.77 13.11 -3.11
N THR A 672 17.49 13.05 -2.73
CA THR A 672 16.41 12.43 -3.52
C THR A 672 16.25 13.13 -4.87
N MET A 673 16.07 14.46 -4.85
CA MET A 673 15.82 15.24 -6.08
C MET A 673 17.00 15.20 -7.05
N LEU A 674 18.24 15.26 -6.55
CA LEU A 674 19.44 15.12 -7.37
C LEU A 674 19.51 13.77 -8.09
N ALA A 675 19.10 12.71 -7.42
CA ALA A 675 19.12 11.36 -7.97
C ALA A 675 17.93 11.12 -8.92
N ALA A 676 16.71 11.50 -8.50
CA ALA A 676 15.50 11.31 -9.29
C ALA A 676 15.48 12.13 -10.58
N LEU A 677 16.07 13.34 -10.56
CA LEU A 677 16.09 14.24 -11.70
C LEU A 677 17.37 14.17 -12.55
N ARG A 678 18.26 13.21 -12.28
CA ARG A 678 19.56 13.11 -12.96
C ARG A 678 19.44 13.00 -14.48
N ASN A 679 18.44 12.27 -14.96
CA ASN A 679 18.20 11.99 -16.37
C ASN A 679 17.07 12.86 -16.94
N VAL A 680 16.54 13.83 -16.19
CA VAL A 680 15.45 14.71 -16.60
C VAL A 680 16.04 16.03 -17.07
N GLU A 681 15.71 16.45 -18.29
CA GLU A 681 16.09 17.76 -18.83
C GLU A 681 15.54 18.87 -17.94
N PRO A 682 16.36 19.81 -17.44
CA PRO A 682 15.91 20.83 -16.52
C PRO A 682 14.91 21.79 -17.13
N ALA A 683 13.68 21.85 -16.60
CA ALA A 683 12.76 22.95 -16.90
C ALA A 683 13.04 24.14 -15.96
N SER A 684 12.77 25.36 -16.45
CA SER A 684 12.95 26.59 -15.69
C SER A 684 11.62 27.13 -15.18
N PHE A 685 11.65 27.84 -14.04
CA PHE A 685 10.52 28.61 -13.57
C PHE A 685 10.21 29.76 -14.54
N THR A 686 8.93 30.08 -14.68
CA THR A 686 8.51 31.30 -15.35
C THR A 686 8.99 32.50 -14.54
N PRO A 687 9.69 33.47 -15.16
CA PRO A 687 10.13 34.67 -14.46
C PRO A 687 8.95 35.44 -13.85
N ILE A 688 9.18 36.04 -12.70
CA ILE A 688 8.19 36.90 -12.02
C ILE A 688 7.79 38.09 -12.93
N ASP A 689 6.51 38.40 -12.96
CA ASP A 689 6.05 39.69 -13.53
C ASP A 689 6.53 40.87 -12.65
N SER A 690 7.63 41.48 -13.07
CA SER A 690 8.24 42.59 -12.33
C SER A 690 7.36 43.83 -12.24
N ALA A 691 6.42 44.07 -13.18
CA ALA A 691 5.50 45.16 -13.14
C ALA A 691 4.43 44.99 -12.04
N ARG A 692 3.92 43.76 -11.90
CA ARG A 692 2.90 43.39 -10.91
C ARG A 692 3.48 43.14 -9.52
N PHE A 693 4.56 42.39 -9.42
CA PHE A 693 5.09 41.88 -8.15
C PHE A 693 6.51 42.36 -7.80
N GLY A 694 7.24 42.97 -8.76
CA GLY A 694 8.61 43.42 -8.51
C GLY A 694 8.67 44.70 -7.69
N GLY A 695 9.75 44.87 -6.93
CA GLY A 695 10.00 46.06 -6.12
C GLY A 695 9.05 46.16 -4.89
N CYS A 696 8.89 47.40 -4.43
CA CYS A 696 8.05 47.77 -3.29
C CYS A 696 7.10 48.85 -3.69
N ASP A 697 5.83 48.81 -3.21
CA ASP A 697 4.79 49.78 -3.54
C ASP A 697 4.16 50.46 -2.30
N GLN A 698 3.70 49.70 -1.32
CA GLN A 698 2.90 50.22 -0.21
C GLN A 698 3.67 50.29 1.12
N ASP A 699 4.49 49.31 1.39
CA ASP A 699 5.22 49.15 2.64
C ASP A 699 6.74 49.14 2.35
N CYS A 700 7.26 50.25 1.85
CA CYS A 700 8.69 50.37 1.50
C CYS A 700 9.53 50.76 2.72
N ARG A 701 10.79 50.30 2.76
CA ARG A 701 11.71 50.69 3.82
C ARG A 701 11.88 52.23 3.83
N PRO A 702 11.65 52.89 4.96
CA PRO A 702 11.93 54.32 5.04
C PRO A 702 13.38 54.63 4.67
N ALA A 703 13.58 55.69 3.87
CA ALA A 703 14.92 56.14 3.59
C ALA A 703 15.64 56.46 4.92
N PRO A 704 16.92 56.10 5.08
CA PRO A 704 17.66 56.55 6.27
C PRO A 704 17.57 58.05 6.37
N PRO A 705 17.41 58.62 7.58
CA PRO A 705 17.35 60.05 7.75
C PRO A 705 18.64 60.66 7.11
N THR A 706 18.44 61.63 6.22
CA THR A 706 19.56 62.39 5.62
C THR A 706 20.37 62.93 6.76
N PRO A 707 21.70 62.69 6.84
CA PRO A 707 22.54 63.31 7.85
C PRO A 707 22.30 64.83 7.80
N PRO A 708 22.19 65.53 8.94
CA PRO A 708 22.08 66.98 8.91
C PRO A 708 23.23 67.54 8.06
N ALA A 709 22.89 68.40 7.09
CA ALA A 709 23.88 69.06 6.27
C ALA A 709 24.88 69.71 7.20
N LEU A 710 26.15 69.36 7.07
CA LEU A 710 27.24 70.09 7.74
C LEU A 710 27.09 71.55 7.40
N PRO A 711 27.16 72.45 8.42
CA PRO A 711 27.08 73.88 8.15
C PRO A 711 28.21 74.24 7.17
N THR A 712 27.84 74.81 6.04
CA THR A 712 28.75 75.46 5.10
C THR A 712 29.57 76.51 5.87
N PRO A 713 30.92 76.43 5.84
CA PRO A 713 31.70 77.53 6.43
C PRO A 713 31.43 78.84 5.67
N SER A 714 31.07 79.87 6.41
CA SER A 714 30.92 81.22 5.89
C SER A 714 32.27 81.69 5.30
N PRO A 715 32.30 82.46 4.21
CA PRO A 715 33.52 83.01 3.69
C PRO A 715 34.01 84.08 4.69
N SER A 716 35.16 83.93 5.25
CA SER A 716 35.91 84.99 5.92
C SER A 716 36.66 85.76 4.85
N ASP A 717 36.22 87.06 4.67
CA ASP A 717 37.07 88.07 4.05
C ASP A 717 38.31 88.25 4.94
N ASP A 718 39.49 87.97 4.41
CA ASP A 718 40.70 88.61 4.88
C ASP A 718 41.69 88.81 3.72
N ASP A 719 41.91 90.07 3.44
CA ASP A 719 42.82 90.66 2.48
C ASP A 719 44.18 90.86 3.22
N GLY A 720 45.24 90.27 2.66
CA GLY A 720 46.54 90.56 3.32
C GLY A 720 47.73 89.85 2.63
N THR A 721 48.21 90.45 1.61
CA THR A 721 49.53 90.26 1.00
C THR A 721 50.63 90.22 1.98
N THR A 722 51.57 89.19 1.85
CA THR A 722 53.03 89.36 1.92
C THR A 722 53.74 88.13 1.32
N GLU A 723 54.60 88.49 0.37
CA GLU A 723 55.71 87.68 -0.14
C GLU A 723 56.64 87.35 0.99
N VAL A 724 57.39 86.24 0.93
CA VAL A 724 58.83 86.10 0.83
C VAL A 724 59.32 84.67 0.79
N ASP A 725 60.05 84.37 -0.29
CA ASP A 725 61.27 83.60 -0.49
C ASP A 725 61.57 82.33 0.37
N GLY A 726 61.80 81.24 -0.29
CA GLY A 726 63.13 80.70 -0.59
C GLY A 726 63.66 79.55 0.30
N LEU A 727 64.07 78.57 -0.42
CA LEU A 727 65.22 77.71 -0.20
C LEU A 727 64.93 76.21 0.02
N ASP A 728 65.35 75.52 -1.03
CA ASP A 728 66.13 74.29 -1.13
C ASP A 728 65.84 73.07 -0.27
N GLY A 729 65.76 71.94 -0.99
CA GLY A 729 65.87 70.54 -0.58
C GLY A 729 67.26 70.24 -0.04
N PRO A 730 67.80 69.02 0.10
CA PRO A 730 67.41 67.79 -0.64
C PRO A 730 67.46 66.48 0.21
N ASP A 731 67.11 65.40 -0.51
CA ASP A 731 67.69 64.06 -0.47
C ASP A 731 67.56 63.12 0.77
N GLY A 732 67.15 61.90 0.42
CA GLY A 732 67.94 60.74 0.78
C GLY A 732 67.25 59.61 1.52
N GLY A 733 67.08 58.53 0.83
CA GLY A 733 67.55 57.22 1.32
C GLY A 733 66.47 56.27 1.85
N ASP A 734 66.08 55.40 1.03
CA ASP A 734 66.50 53.99 1.02
C ASP A 734 66.22 53.12 2.25
N GLY A 735 65.56 51.97 2.04
CA GLY A 735 65.96 50.76 2.75
C GLY A 735 64.90 49.91 3.37
N GLY A 736 64.53 48.86 2.66
CA GLY A 736 64.68 47.49 3.14
C GLY A 736 63.44 46.86 3.78
N GLY A 737 62.82 45.96 3.10
CA GLY A 737 62.22 44.80 3.76
C GLY A 737 63.28 43.90 4.42
N PRO A 738 63.02 42.78 5.01
CA PRO A 738 62.23 41.68 4.43
C PRO A 738 61.50 40.73 5.45
N ASP A 739 60.80 39.80 4.90
CA ASP A 739 60.67 38.38 5.27
C ASP A 739 59.89 37.91 6.50
N ALA A 740 59.02 36.98 6.17
CA ALA A 740 58.37 35.90 6.94
C ALA A 740 59.40 35.02 7.71
N PRO A 741 59.07 34.13 8.65
CA PRO A 741 58.40 32.88 8.28
C PRO A 741 57.46 32.19 9.31
N LEU A 742 56.62 31.29 8.81
CA LEU A 742 56.28 29.89 9.21
C LEU A 742 56.50 29.46 10.67
N GLY A 743 55.44 28.79 11.20
CA GLY A 743 55.54 27.95 12.39
C GLY A 743 54.26 27.17 12.63
N GLN A 744 54.30 25.93 12.30
CA GLN A 744 53.46 24.77 12.44
C GLN A 744 53.18 24.37 13.91
N ASP A 745 52.20 23.47 13.99
CA ASP A 745 51.89 22.40 14.97
C ASP A 745 51.06 22.81 16.18
N GLY A 746 49.96 22.13 16.46
CA GLY A 746 49.77 20.74 16.76
C GLY A 746 48.81 20.62 17.93
N GLY A 747 47.75 19.80 17.79
CA GLY A 747 46.87 19.38 18.89
C GLY A 747 45.50 18.99 18.37
#